data_ea3def20f7e783713e47150bb473d6a6
#
_entry.id   ea3def20f7e783713e47150bb473d6a6
#
_cell.length_a   1.000
_cell.length_b   1.000
_cell.length_c   1.000
_cell.angle_alpha   90.00
_cell.angle_beta   90.00
_cell.angle_gamma   90.00
#
_symmetry.space_group_name_H-M   'P 1'
#
loop_
_entity.id
_entity.type
_entity.pdbx_description
1 polymer ?
#
loop_
_entity_poly.entity_id
_entity_poly.type
_entity_poly.pdbx_seq_one_letter_code
_entity_poly.pdbx_strand_id
1 'polypeptide(L)'
;MATLLYRIGRFAFRKAWYVVAAWVLVLGALLGTGLALGGQTQESFTIPGTESQQTIDKLENLFPSAAGAAATVVIVAPDGQSVNDDTVKQEISDVADDLGNLDQVAAVVSPYSEYATNAISEDGTTALLKVQFDGPATDVTDATLTQVTTAGDTLDADGMTVAYGGEVFSNQTFGLTITEGIGVLFAGIVLFITFGSLLAAGLPLLSALIGVGVSFAGITLVAAFTSVSSTAPMLAIMIGLAVGIDYALFILSRHRSQLARGMDAEESAAQSVATAGAAVVFAGLTVIIALLGLLVVGIPFLSVMGVAAAFAVFAAVTIAITLLPAIMGISKGKLAPKPGSRAARRAIAAASHDDEKTDAATPASPASVTSPSAGAAEIESGAPAKPAESANPAESAKPTKPTKPSLGGRWVRLVMKAPIVFIVAVVGLLGVASIPAFSLDLNLPTAASQPEGDSSRIAYDTIADKFGPGYNGTIVVVADITQTTDIQNDLAGIRSDLEAVDGVATVGPGLPDETLDTAIFQVVPTTAPDAPETKALVERLRDMKGEVEAQYGTPFTVSGQTAVAIDVSNQLSNALIPFGILVIGLSILLLAMVFRSIAVPIKAALGFALSVGASFGVTVAVFQNGLFADLLGVHSTGPIISFLPILLMAILFGLAMDYEVFLVSGMREEYVKTKDARRAVRVGFQHGARVVTAAALIMFFVFFAFVPEGEGAIKAIALALAVGVFVDAFLVRMTLVPAIMTLLGKHAWYLPKWLGRILPNVDVEGESLREHIEEREWARRHDGAVTAEDLAVEGSGAPVSFDIPAGSVAVITGETAARRLIGAAVAGRIAPDAGHLQVLGHCLPSESGPVAKRVTLVDLESRRPDATTTVGDALNERLRLGLPWFRRVPQGDTEELIGRINGALAGIEGETPIDIHRTLGELTPLTQSLLAVALGVADRSDVLVVDAGDGDFAHPSTPAFAGAVASIADRSTTVIIGLESEPASHASTVGDRALVRIALPGADPGDADLSSSSPTASKGGPR
;
A
#
# COMPACT_ATOMS: atom_id res chain seq x y z
N MET A 1 -7.33 -12.85 -1.73
CA MET A 1 -6.92 -11.71 -0.89
C MET A 1 -8.00 -11.33 0.12
N ALA A 2 -9.24 -11.11 -0.29
CA ALA A 2 -10.35 -10.70 0.57
C ALA A 2 -10.60 -11.65 1.76
N THR A 3 -10.53 -12.97 1.58
CA THR A 3 -10.67 -13.98 2.66
C THR A 3 -9.55 -13.92 3.70
N LEU A 4 -8.32 -13.60 3.30
CA LEU A 4 -7.21 -13.38 4.24
C LEU A 4 -7.45 -12.13 5.09
N LEU A 5 -7.81 -11.02 4.44
CA LEU A 5 -8.13 -9.76 5.12
C LEU A 5 -9.35 -9.90 6.04
N TYR A 6 -10.34 -10.68 5.64
CA TYR A 6 -11.47 -11.03 6.51
C TYR A 6 -11.02 -11.71 7.80
N ARG A 7 -10.09 -12.71 7.68
CA ARG A 7 -9.53 -13.42 8.85
C ARG A 7 -8.70 -12.49 9.74
N ILE A 8 -7.89 -11.62 9.13
CA ILE A 8 -7.09 -10.60 9.86
C ILE A 8 -8.01 -9.65 10.62
N GLY A 9 -9.02 -9.08 9.96
CA GLY A 9 -9.96 -8.15 10.59
C GLY A 9 -10.73 -8.80 11.75
N ARG A 10 -11.17 -10.05 11.57
CA ARG A 10 -11.86 -10.82 12.61
C ARG A 10 -10.94 -11.16 13.79
N PHE A 11 -9.71 -11.57 13.51
CA PHE A 11 -8.69 -11.83 14.53
C PHE A 11 -8.39 -10.56 15.33
N ALA A 12 -8.12 -9.45 14.64
CA ALA A 12 -7.80 -8.16 15.26
C ALA A 12 -8.95 -7.65 16.14
N PHE A 13 -10.20 -7.79 15.69
CA PHE A 13 -11.37 -7.42 16.47
C PHE A 13 -11.51 -8.27 17.75
N ARG A 14 -11.37 -9.60 17.64
CA ARG A 14 -11.49 -10.53 18.78
C ARG A 14 -10.37 -10.39 19.78
N LYS A 15 -9.14 -10.22 19.29
CA LYS A 15 -7.92 -10.14 20.09
C LYS A 15 -7.39 -8.71 20.21
N ALA A 16 -8.33 -7.75 20.33
CA ALA A 16 -8.06 -6.32 20.26
C ALA A 16 -6.92 -5.85 21.16
N TRP A 17 -6.90 -6.24 22.45
CA TRP A 17 -5.87 -5.85 23.39
C TRP A 17 -4.48 -6.40 23.05
N TYR A 18 -4.39 -7.62 22.50
CA TYR A 18 -3.12 -8.19 22.06
C TYR A 18 -2.55 -7.43 20.86
N VAL A 19 -3.42 -7.02 19.92
CA VAL A 19 -2.99 -6.25 18.74
C VAL A 19 -2.55 -4.84 19.13
N VAL A 20 -3.30 -4.16 20.01
CA VAL A 20 -2.91 -2.85 20.54
C VAL A 20 -1.59 -2.94 21.31
N ALA A 21 -1.45 -3.93 22.20
CA ALA A 21 -0.22 -4.13 22.95
C ALA A 21 0.99 -4.42 22.04
N ALA A 22 0.79 -5.21 20.98
CA ALA A 22 1.83 -5.48 19.97
C ALA A 22 2.29 -4.19 19.28
N TRP A 23 1.38 -3.32 18.86
CA TRP A 23 1.72 -2.05 18.21
C TRP A 23 2.40 -1.07 19.18
N VAL A 24 1.96 -0.99 20.43
CA VAL A 24 2.63 -0.18 21.46
C VAL A 24 4.05 -0.71 21.73
N LEU A 25 4.22 -2.03 21.76
CA LEU A 25 5.53 -2.65 21.91
C LEU A 25 6.45 -2.37 20.71
N VAL A 26 5.93 -2.49 19.49
CA VAL A 26 6.68 -2.16 18.26
C VAL A 26 7.13 -0.70 18.27
N LEU A 27 6.21 0.23 18.59
CA LEU A 27 6.52 1.65 18.69
C LEU A 27 7.57 1.91 19.77
N GLY A 28 7.39 1.34 20.96
CA GLY A 28 8.33 1.50 22.08
C GLY A 28 9.71 0.89 21.78
N ALA A 29 9.75 -0.25 21.10
CA ALA A 29 11.01 -0.88 20.71
C ALA A 29 11.77 -0.04 19.66
N LEU A 30 11.06 0.45 18.63
CA LEU A 30 11.67 1.27 17.58
C LEU A 30 12.17 2.62 18.15
N LEU A 31 11.35 3.31 18.95
CA LEU A 31 11.75 4.55 19.61
C LEU A 31 12.93 4.33 20.56
N GLY A 32 12.85 3.29 21.41
CA GLY A 32 13.91 3.00 22.39
C GLY A 32 15.24 2.65 21.73
N THR A 33 15.22 1.86 20.66
CA THR A 33 16.44 1.51 19.91
C THR A 33 16.96 2.69 19.09
N GLY A 34 16.09 3.48 18.44
CA GLY A 34 16.48 4.66 17.67
C GLY A 34 17.15 5.72 18.54
N LEU A 35 16.58 6.04 19.70
CA LEU A 35 17.17 6.97 20.67
C LEU A 35 18.47 6.44 21.29
N ALA A 36 18.55 5.13 21.53
CA ALA A 36 19.75 4.53 22.15
C ALA A 36 20.95 4.49 21.17
N LEU A 37 20.69 4.38 19.88
CA LEU A 37 21.74 4.34 18.84
C LEU A 37 22.10 5.74 18.33
N GLY A 38 21.34 6.79 18.67
CA GLY A 38 21.68 8.19 18.40
C GLY A 38 21.69 8.56 16.91
N GLY A 39 20.83 7.96 16.10
CA GLY A 39 20.74 8.29 14.68
C GLY A 39 20.32 9.76 14.46
N GLN A 40 21.19 10.53 13.79
CA GLN A 40 20.92 11.91 13.39
C GLN A 40 20.63 11.98 11.90
N THR A 41 19.76 12.90 11.51
CA THR A 41 19.47 13.16 10.09
C THR A 41 20.34 14.31 9.60
N GLN A 42 20.84 14.20 8.37
CA GLN A 42 21.78 15.16 7.82
C GLN A 42 21.48 15.41 6.35
N GLU A 43 21.69 16.65 5.87
CA GLU A 43 21.55 16.94 4.46
C GLU A 43 22.88 16.71 3.72
N SER A 44 22.96 15.64 2.93
CA SER A 44 24.04 15.44 2.00
C SER A 44 23.46 15.22 0.60
N PHE A 45 23.82 16.10 -0.34
CA PHE A 45 23.37 16.06 -1.72
C PHE A 45 24.46 15.49 -2.66
N THR A 46 25.19 14.48 -2.22
CA THR A 46 26.25 13.88 -3.01
C THR A 46 25.69 12.96 -4.09
N ILE A 47 26.24 13.04 -5.30
CA ILE A 47 25.94 12.12 -6.39
C ILE A 47 27.25 11.46 -6.86
N PRO A 48 27.47 10.19 -6.52
CA PRO A 48 28.64 9.47 -6.98
C PRO A 48 28.73 9.43 -8.50
N GLY A 49 29.91 9.75 -9.05
CA GLY A 49 30.17 9.67 -10.47
C GLY A 49 30.04 10.96 -11.27
N THR A 50 29.57 12.07 -10.65
CA THR A 50 29.67 13.40 -11.26
C THR A 50 31.10 13.91 -11.19
N GLU A 51 31.51 14.81 -12.11
CA GLU A 51 32.82 15.41 -12.13
C GLU A 51 33.15 16.16 -10.85
N SER A 52 32.19 16.99 -10.38
CA SER A 52 32.35 17.77 -9.16
C SER A 52 32.56 16.87 -7.93
N GLN A 53 31.84 15.75 -7.81
CA GLN A 53 31.97 14.82 -6.69
C GLN A 53 33.29 14.05 -6.75
N GLN A 54 33.72 13.55 -7.93
CA GLN A 54 34.99 12.89 -8.08
C GLN A 54 36.15 13.82 -7.74
N THR A 55 35.99 15.12 -8.01
CA THR A 55 36.99 16.14 -7.67
C THR A 55 37.03 16.39 -6.17
N ILE A 56 35.85 16.42 -5.48
CA ILE A 56 35.81 16.51 -4.01
C ILE A 56 36.49 15.30 -3.38
N ASP A 57 36.15 14.09 -3.83
CA ASP A 57 36.70 12.84 -3.31
C ASP A 57 38.26 12.83 -3.50
N LYS A 58 38.76 13.45 -4.58
CA LYS A 58 40.22 13.65 -4.81
C LYS A 58 40.78 14.70 -3.87
N LEU A 59 40.09 15.83 -3.66
CA LEU A 59 40.52 16.89 -2.76
C LEU A 59 40.60 16.42 -1.30
N GLU A 60 39.66 15.60 -0.83
CA GLU A 60 39.70 15.01 0.50
C GLU A 60 40.98 14.24 0.79
N ASN A 61 41.54 13.61 -0.24
CA ASN A 61 42.77 12.86 -0.12
C ASN A 61 44.04 13.74 -0.20
N LEU A 62 44.01 14.82 -0.97
CA LEU A 62 45.18 15.67 -1.27
C LEU A 62 45.27 16.90 -0.37
N PHE A 63 44.10 17.46 0.01
CA PHE A 63 43.97 18.62 0.88
C PHE A 63 43.01 18.35 2.05
N PRO A 64 43.33 17.43 2.96
CA PRO A 64 42.41 17.05 4.04
C PRO A 64 41.93 18.25 4.85
N SER A 65 42.80 19.24 5.07
CA SER A 65 42.48 20.47 5.79
C SER A 65 41.61 21.46 5.01
N ALA A 66 41.47 21.32 3.69
CA ALA A 66 40.63 22.17 2.85
C ALA A 66 39.32 21.48 2.40
N ALA A 67 39.24 20.19 2.56
CA ALA A 67 38.09 19.37 2.10
C ALA A 67 37.03 19.12 3.19
N GLY A 68 37.34 19.37 4.46
CA GLY A 68 36.40 19.27 5.57
C GLY A 68 35.26 20.30 5.47
N ALA A 69 34.25 20.12 6.31
CA ALA A 69 33.18 21.09 6.39
C ALA A 69 33.67 22.46 6.85
N ALA A 70 33.03 23.51 6.37
CA ALA A 70 33.42 24.87 6.72
C ALA A 70 32.26 25.70 7.29
N ALA A 71 32.56 26.54 8.27
CA ALA A 71 31.72 27.64 8.71
C ALA A 71 32.35 28.97 8.26
N THR A 72 31.51 29.95 8.06
CA THR A 72 31.90 31.35 7.85
C THR A 72 31.26 32.22 8.94
N VAL A 73 32.11 32.80 9.78
CA VAL A 73 31.65 33.80 10.76
C VAL A 73 31.80 35.16 10.10
N VAL A 74 30.65 35.82 9.92
CA VAL A 74 30.56 37.17 9.32
C VAL A 74 30.52 38.14 10.46
N ILE A 75 31.48 39.07 10.49
CA ILE A 75 31.65 40.06 11.55
C ILE A 75 31.52 41.43 10.97
N VAL A 76 30.57 42.22 11.43
CA VAL A 76 30.32 43.63 11.02
C VAL A 76 30.79 44.54 12.17
N ALA A 77 31.70 45.48 11.88
CA ALA A 77 32.18 46.45 12.86
C ALA A 77 31.03 47.38 13.34
N PRO A 78 31.15 47.93 14.54
CA PRO A 78 30.19 48.93 15.05
C PRO A 78 30.14 50.15 14.15
N ASP A 79 29.01 50.88 14.17
CA ASP A 79 28.80 52.06 13.37
C ASP A 79 29.94 53.09 13.49
N GLY A 80 30.58 53.40 12.37
CA GLY A 80 31.69 54.39 12.29
C GLY A 80 33.08 53.84 12.61
N GLN A 81 33.21 52.54 12.83
CA GLN A 81 34.48 51.85 13.00
C GLN A 81 34.79 50.96 11.80
N SER A 82 36.06 50.54 11.68
CA SER A 82 36.52 49.59 10.67
C SER A 82 37.02 48.32 11.33
N VAL A 83 36.84 47.19 10.64
CA VAL A 83 37.49 45.89 11.08
C VAL A 83 39.03 45.97 11.07
N ASN A 84 39.57 47.03 10.44
CA ASN A 84 41.03 47.29 10.44
C ASN A 84 41.50 48.17 11.61
N ASP A 85 40.58 48.68 12.46
CA ASP A 85 40.95 49.46 13.65
C ASP A 85 41.65 48.53 14.66
N ASP A 86 42.70 48.98 15.28
CA ASP A 86 43.60 48.14 16.11
C ASP A 86 42.86 47.36 17.21
N THR A 87 41.83 47.95 17.81
CA THR A 87 40.98 47.30 18.85
C THR A 87 40.11 46.20 18.27
N VAL A 88 39.35 46.50 17.20
CA VAL A 88 38.45 45.52 16.52
C VAL A 88 39.25 44.39 15.94
N LYS A 89 40.42 44.73 15.33
CA LYS A 89 41.31 43.73 14.78
C LYS A 89 41.83 42.76 15.83
N GLN A 90 42.18 43.25 17.04
CA GLN A 90 42.66 42.43 18.11
C GLN A 90 41.54 41.45 18.61
N GLU A 91 40.34 42.00 18.83
CA GLU A 91 39.18 41.21 19.28
C GLU A 91 38.86 40.09 18.27
N ILE A 92 38.83 40.37 16.98
CA ILE A 92 38.61 39.38 15.93
C ILE A 92 39.75 38.34 15.91
N SER A 93 40.99 38.78 16.12
CA SER A 93 42.13 37.86 16.14
C SER A 93 42.12 36.93 17.36
N ASP A 94 41.72 37.49 18.53
CA ASP A 94 41.58 36.68 19.77
C ASP A 94 40.50 35.62 19.62
N VAL A 95 39.34 35.95 19.01
CA VAL A 95 38.28 34.98 18.70
C VAL A 95 38.77 33.94 17.66
N ALA A 96 39.54 34.35 16.66
CA ALA A 96 40.12 33.40 15.69
C ALA A 96 41.05 32.38 16.37
N ASP A 97 41.84 32.84 17.33
CA ASP A 97 42.74 31.97 18.12
C ASP A 97 41.92 31.04 19.04
N ASP A 98 40.87 31.54 19.68
CA ASP A 98 39.95 30.74 20.53
C ASP A 98 39.27 29.64 19.71
N LEU A 99 38.75 29.99 18.54
CA LEU A 99 38.11 29.01 17.62
C LEU A 99 39.11 27.95 17.14
N GLY A 100 40.36 28.34 16.88
CA GLY A 100 41.38 27.40 16.47
C GLY A 100 41.81 26.37 17.54
N ASN A 101 41.43 26.61 18.80
CA ASN A 101 41.68 25.69 19.91
C ASN A 101 40.49 24.76 20.24
N LEU A 102 39.39 24.85 19.52
CA LEU A 102 38.21 24.01 19.76
C LEU A 102 38.41 22.61 19.20
N ASP A 103 37.80 21.63 19.87
CA ASP A 103 37.77 20.25 19.38
C ASP A 103 37.07 20.18 18.00
N GLN A 104 37.53 19.35 17.09
CA GLN A 104 37.06 19.17 15.73
C GLN A 104 37.29 20.35 14.78
N VAL A 105 38.02 21.38 15.17
CA VAL A 105 38.45 22.48 14.29
C VAL A 105 39.84 22.17 13.75
N ALA A 106 39.93 21.99 12.43
CA ALA A 106 41.22 21.72 11.74
C ALA A 106 42.06 22.98 11.53
N ALA A 107 41.42 24.08 11.15
CA ALA A 107 42.07 25.35 10.89
C ALA A 107 41.08 26.51 10.96
N VAL A 108 41.60 27.69 11.31
CA VAL A 108 40.89 28.95 11.23
C VAL A 108 41.64 29.91 10.34
N VAL A 109 40.99 30.39 9.28
CA VAL A 109 41.56 31.39 8.39
C VAL A 109 41.08 32.77 8.84
N SER A 110 41.96 33.43 9.57
CA SER A 110 41.73 34.85 9.98
C SER A 110 41.69 35.78 8.77
N PRO A 111 40.76 36.79 8.75
CA PRO A 111 40.68 37.76 7.66
C PRO A 111 41.99 38.56 7.45
N TYR A 112 42.91 38.52 8.39
CA TYR A 112 44.20 39.23 8.34
C TYR A 112 45.37 38.34 7.91
N SER A 113 45.13 37.07 7.61
CA SER A 113 46.18 36.13 7.19
C SER A 113 46.56 36.38 5.72
N GLU A 114 47.81 36.02 5.37
CA GLU A 114 48.32 36.09 3.97
C GLU A 114 47.52 35.20 3.01
N TYR A 115 46.82 34.22 3.53
CA TYR A 115 46.01 33.26 2.77
C TYR A 115 44.56 33.72 2.58
N ALA A 116 44.15 34.77 3.30
CA ALA A 116 42.77 35.30 3.27
C ALA A 116 42.60 36.26 2.08
N THR A 117 42.22 35.76 0.93
CA THR A 117 41.92 36.54 -0.25
C THR A 117 40.55 37.20 -0.13
N ASN A 118 40.48 38.58 -0.14
CA ASN A 118 39.27 39.34 -0.10
C ASN A 118 38.32 38.98 1.09
N ALA A 119 38.90 38.71 2.26
CA ALA A 119 38.13 38.43 3.48
C ALA A 119 37.67 39.66 4.26
N ILE A 120 38.03 40.88 3.79
CA ILE A 120 37.56 42.16 4.31
C ILE A 120 36.87 42.90 3.19
N SER A 121 35.67 43.48 3.49
CA SER A 121 34.90 44.22 2.52
C SER A 121 35.62 45.49 2.03
N GLU A 122 35.31 45.97 0.82
CA GLU A 122 35.95 47.14 0.24
C GLU A 122 35.78 48.42 1.12
N ASP A 123 34.66 48.51 1.83
CA ASP A 123 34.34 49.58 2.75
C ASP A 123 35.03 49.41 4.14
N GLY A 124 35.68 48.30 4.36
CA GLY A 124 36.40 48.00 5.61
C GLY A 124 35.48 47.77 6.82
N THR A 125 34.15 47.58 6.60
CA THR A 125 33.16 47.41 7.69
C THR A 125 32.91 45.97 8.08
N THR A 126 33.21 45.02 7.21
CA THR A 126 32.88 43.60 7.39
C THR A 126 34.07 42.71 7.17
N ALA A 127 34.22 41.71 8.01
CA ALA A 127 35.27 40.70 7.91
C ALA A 127 34.65 39.29 7.88
N LEU A 128 35.27 38.39 7.09
CA LEU A 128 34.92 36.95 7.01
C LEU A 128 35.99 36.13 7.67
N LEU A 129 35.62 35.39 8.70
CA LEU A 129 36.49 34.43 9.37
C LEU A 129 36.00 33.03 8.99
N LYS A 130 36.88 32.22 8.36
CA LYS A 130 36.50 30.87 7.95
C LYS A 130 37.02 29.85 8.96
N VAL A 131 36.14 29.00 9.44
CA VAL A 131 36.44 27.90 10.35
C VAL A 131 36.29 26.61 9.58
N GLN A 132 37.39 25.86 9.48
CA GLN A 132 37.44 24.59 8.80
C GLN A 132 37.43 23.48 9.87
N PHE A 133 36.56 22.49 9.71
CA PHE A 133 36.44 21.37 10.63
C PHE A 133 37.20 20.13 10.14
N ASP A 134 37.50 19.24 11.09
CA ASP A 134 38.05 17.91 10.80
C ASP A 134 36.94 17.02 10.27
N GLY A 135 36.94 16.72 8.98
CA GLY A 135 35.97 15.82 8.34
C GLY A 135 34.72 16.52 7.83
N PRO A 136 33.73 15.73 7.39
CA PRO A 136 32.48 16.25 6.80
C PRO A 136 31.57 16.92 7.85
N ALA A 137 30.64 17.75 7.41
CA ALA A 137 29.66 18.43 8.27
C ALA A 137 28.88 17.46 9.17
N THR A 138 28.79 16.21 8.77
CA THR A 138 28.13 15.11 9.49
C THR A 138 28.80 14.74 10.80
N ASP A 139 30.07 14.97 10.92
CA ASP A 139 30.89 14.55 12.08
C ASP A 139 31.05 15.68 13.10
N VAL A 140 30.67 16.94 12.72
CA VAL A 140 30.72 18.08 13.61
C VAL A 140 29.59 18.02 14.62
N THR A 141 29.92 18.03 15.89
CA THR A 141 28.92 17.89 16.95
C THR A 141 28.21 19.22 17.28
N ASP A 142 26.93 19.14 17.73
CA ASP A 142 26.19 20.31 18.21
C ASP A 142 26.91 21.04 19.35
N ALA A 143 27.71 20.32 20.13
CA ALA A 143 28.51 20.90 21.19
C ALA A 143 29.62 21.80 20.63
N THR A 144 30.29 21.37 19.56
CA THR A 144 31.29 22.16 18.86
C THR A 144 30.69 23.41 18.23
N LEU A 145 29.52 23.25 17.54
CA LEU A 145 28.79 24.40 16.96
C LEU A 145 28.35 25.41 18.02
N THR A 146 27.89 24.93 19.18
CA THR A 146 27.56 25.80 20.33
C THR A 146 28.80 26.52 20.87
N GLN A 147 29.97 25.91 20.88
CA GLN A 147 31.22 26.54 21.27
C GLN A 147 31.66 27.61 20.26
N VAL A 148 31.50 27.32 18.96
CA VAL A 148 31.77 28.30 17.89
C VAL A 148 30.87 29.53 18.03
N THR A 149 29.57 29.34 18.21
CA THR A 149 28.64 30.49 18.40
C THR A 149 28.93 31.23 19.71
N THR A 150 29.25 30.53 20.79
CA THR A 150 29.59 31.16 22.08
C THR A 150 30.86 31.98 21.98
N ALA A 151 31.87 31.53 21.24
CA ALA A 151 33.11 32.29 21.02
C ALA A 151 32.84 33.55 20.17
N GLY A 152 32.11 33.41 19.08
CA GLY A 152 31.75 34.56 18.24
C GLY A 152 30.80 35.57 18.90
N ASP A 153 29.85 35.14 19.74
CA ASP A 153 28.92 36.00 20.46
C ASP A 153 29.63 36.91 21.48
N THR A 154 30.89 36.67 21.80
CA THR A 154 31.70 37.58 22.61
C THR A 154 31.88 38.92 21.89
N LEU A 155 32.02 38.94 20.55
CA LEU A 155 32.11 40.11 19.72
C LEU A 155 30.82 40.91 19.67
N ASP A 156 29.66 40.27 19.77
CA ASP A 156 28.35 40.96 19.87
C ASP A 156 28.27 41.81 21.17
N ALA A 157 28.85 41.32 22.27
CA ALA A 157 28.92 42.05 23.53
C ALA A 157 29.76 43.33 23.41
N ASP A 158 30.70 43.39 22.49
CA ASP A 158 31.58 44.54 22.21
C ASP A 158 30.97 45.48 21.14
N GLY A 159 29.74 45.15 20.69
CA GLY A 159 28.95 46.03 19.79
C GLY A 159 29.11 45.73 18.31
N MET A 160 29.80 44.65 17.96
CA MET A 160 29.86 44.11 16.60
C MET A 160 28.58 43.26 16.32
N THR A 161 28.25 43.14 15.06
CA THR A 161 27.17 42.17 14.69
C THR A 161 27.83 40.92 14.12
N VAL A 162 27.49 39.77 14.69
CA VAL A 162 28.04 38.47 14.26
C VAL A 162 26.93 37.58 13.69
N ALA A 163 27.23 36.96 12.55
CA ALA A 163 26.33 35.99 11.93
C ALA A 163 27.13 34.76 11.45
N TYR A 164 26.52 33.62 11.56
CA TYR A 164 27.14 32.33 11.28
C TYR A 164 26.52 31.74 10.02
N GLY A 165 27.34 31.48 9.02
CA GLY A 165 27.01 30.83 7.77
C GLY A 165 27.84 29.58 7.53
N GLY A 166 27.58 28.90 6.42
CA GLY A 166 28.24 27.64 6.02
C GLY A 166 27.39 26.41 6.21
N GLU A 167 27.88 25.29 5.71
CA GLU A 167 27.13 24.03 5.63
C GLU A 167 26.73 23.53 7.02
N VAL A 168 27.60 23.63 8.01
CA VAL A 168 27.39 23.17 9.39
C VAL A 168 26.28 23.90 10.12
N PHE A 169 25.97 25.16 9.76
CA PHE A 169 24.91 25.96 10.35
C PHE A 169 23.61 25.92 9.54
N SER A 170 23.58 25.22 8.41
CA SER A 170 22.36 25.02 7.60
C SER A 170 21.46 23.88 8.15
N ASN A 171 21.85 23.23 9.22
CA ASN A 171 21.10 22.10 9.78
C ASN A 171 19.81 22.57 10.45
N GLN A 172 18.69 22.16 9.87
CA GLN A 172 17.36 22.42 10.42
C GLN A 172 17.06 21.47 11.57
N THR A 173 16.82 22.02 12.76
CA THR A 173 16.33 21.26 13.91
C THR A 173 14.85 20.93 13.72
N PHE A 174 14.54 19.64 13.55
CA PHE A 174 13.18 19.17 13.38
C PHE A 174 12.44 19.10 14.71
N GLY A 175 11.55 20.07 14.96
CA GLY A 175 10.54 20.03 16.02
C GLY A 175 9.14 19.91 15.41
N LEU A 176 8.25 19.14 16.06
CA LEU A 176 6.83 19.22 15.77
C LEU A 176 6.35 20.61 16.17
N THR A 177 5.95 21.42 15.20
CA THR A 177 5.47 22.79 15.41
C THR A 177 3.96 22.80 15.73
N ILE A 178 3.45 23.97 16.14
CA ILE A 178 2.02 24.13 16.44
C ILE A 178 1.16 23.97 15.19
N THR A 179 1.71 24.20 14.02
CA THR A 179 0.99 24.15 12.74
C THR A 179 0.63 22.76 12.29
N GLU A 180 1.46 21.75 12.53
CA GLU A 180 1.06 20.36 12.31
C GLU A 180 -0.15 19.98 13.18
N GLY A 181 -0.17 20.49 14.42
CA GLY A 181 -1.30 20.33 15.32
C GLY A 181 -2.59 20.96 14.75
N ILE A 182 -2.48 22.12 14.09
CA ILE A 182 -3.60 22.79 13.41
C ILE A 182 -4.10 21.94 12.23
N GLY A 183 -3.21 21.35 11.43
CA GLY A 183 -3.57 20.44 10.34
C GLY A 183 -4.35 19.21 10.83
N VAL A 184 -3.88 18.58 11.91
CA VAL A 184 -4.58 17.48 12.58
C VAL A 184 -5.94 17.91 13.12
N LEU A 185 -6.04 19.12 13.67
CA LEU A 185 -7.31 19.70 14.15
C LEU A 185 -8.31 19.88 13.02
N PHE A 186 -7.90 20.45 11.88
CA PHE A 186 -8.78 20.61 10.71
C PHE A 186 -9.21 19.26 10.16
N ALA A 187 -8.30 18.28 10.05
CA ALA A 187 -8.62 16.91 9.69
C ALA A 187 -9.67 16.31 10.65
N GLY A 188 -9.52 16.55 11.95
CA GLY A 188 -10.49 16.16 12.99
C GLY A 188 -11.86 16.81 12.81
N ILE A 189 -11.92 18.07 12.44
CA ILE A 189 -13.16 18.80 12.14
C ILE A 189 -13.86 18.18 10.92
N VAL A 190 -13.13 17.93 9.84
CA VAL A 190 -13.69 17.30 8.63
C VAL A 190 -14.21 15.90 8.95
N LEU A 191 -13.47 15.10 9.71
CA LEU A 191 -13.91 13.78 10.18
C LEU A 191 -15.16 13.88 11.06
N PHE A 192 -15.21 14.85 11.97
CA PHE A 192 -16.38 15.08 12.82
C PHE A 192 -17.62 15.47 12.01
N ILE A 193 -17.50 16.35 11.03
CA ILE A 193 -18.59 16.72 10.10
C ILE A 193 -19.03 15.51 9.28
N THR A 194 -18.09 14.67 8.87
CA THR A 194 -18.34 13.48 8.06
C THR A 194 -19.06 12.41 8.85
N PHE A 195 -18.59 12.09 10.04
CA PHE A 195 -19.13 11.02 10.87
C PHE A 195 -20.21 11.47 11.86
N GLY A 196 -20.21 12.73 12.30
CA GLY A 196 -21.14 13.24 13.32
C GLY A 196 -20.93 12.62 14.70
N SER A 197 -19.72 12.14 15.02
CA SER A 197 -19.35 11.50 16.28
C SER A 197 -17.88 11.72 16.56
N LEU A 198 -17.57 12.26 17.75
CA LEU A 198 -16.18 12.52 18.16
C LEU A 198 -15.36 11.22 18.28
N LEU A 199 -15.97 10.16 18.82
CA LEU A 199 -15.33 8.85 18.91
C LEU A 199 -14.95 8.32 17.52
N ALA A 200 -15.88 8.39 16.54
CA ALA A 200 -15.62 7.92 15.19
C ALA A 200 -14.63 8.81 14.44
N ALA A 201 -14.54 10.11 14.76
CA ALA A 201 -13.54 11.00 14.20
C ALA A 201 -12.14 10.77 14.79
N GLY A 202 -12.08 10.47 16.09
CA GLY A 202 -10.81 10.24 16.78
C GLY A 202 -10.09 8.94 16.40
N LEU A 203 -10.83 7.91 15.95
CA LEU A 203 -10.21 6.61 15.62
C LEU A 203 -9.22 6.70 14.43
N PRO A 204 -9.56 7.31 13.27
CA PRO A 204 -8.61 7.52 12.19
C PRO A 204 -7.40 8.35 12.60
N LEU A 205 -7.63 9.42 13.40
CA LEU A 205 -6.55 10.27 13.89
C LEU A 205 -5.58 9.49 14.79
N LEU A 206 -6.12 8.72 15.74
CA LEU A 206 -5.30 7.92 16.65
C LEU A 206 -4.48 6.86 15.89
N SER A 207 -5.09 6.17 14.92
CA SER A 207 -4.38 5.18 14.12
C SER A 207 -3.30 5.80 13.25
N ALA A 208 -3.55 6.98 12.67
CA ALA A 208 -2.58 7.70 11.87
C ALA A 208 -1.40 8.23 12.71
N LEU A 209 -1.66 8.80 13.90
CA LEU A 209 -0.62 9.25 14.81
C LEU A 209 0.31 8.12 15.27
N ILE A 210 -0.24 6.93 15.57
CA ILE A 210 0.58 5.76 15.87
C ILE A 210 1.40 5.35 14.64
N GLY A 211 0.80 5.41 13.44
CA GLY A 211 1.51 5.12 12.20
C GLY A 211 2.67 6.06 11.93
N VAL A 212 2.45 7.34 12.11
CA VAL A 212 3.50 8.37 12.03
C VAL A 212 4.60 8.13 13.06
N GLY A 213 4.23 7.84 14.31
CA GLY A 213 5.21 7.51 15.34
C GLY A 213 6.08 6.30 15.01
N VAL A 214 5.47 5.23 14.47
CA VAL A 214 6.20 4.03 14.00
C VAL A 214 7.12 4.38 12.84
N SER A 215 6.65 5.21 11.90
CA SER A 215 7.44 5.61 10.73
C SER A 215 8.63 6.47 11.14
N PHE A 216 8.41 7.48 11.96
CA PHE A 216 9.45 8.36 12.48
C PHE A 216 10.52 7.55 13.26
N ALA A 217 10.08 6.71 14.20
CA ALA A 217 10.99 5.86 14.98
C ALA A 217 11.79 4.88 14.11
N GLY A 218 11.16 4.34 13.06
CA GLY A 218 11.85 3.47 12.08
C GLY A 218 12.90 4.21 11.25
N ILE A 219 12.60 5.44 10.82
CA ILE A 219 13.55 6.28 10.08
C ILE A 219 14.72 6.69 10.97
N THR A 220 14.46 7.13 12.22
CA THR A 220 15.52 7.46 13.19
C THR A 220 16.42 6.25 13.48
N LEU A 221 15.87 5.05 13.55
CA LEU A 221 16.65 3.84 13.71
C LEU A 221 17.54 3.58 12.47
N VAL A 222 17.02 3.80 11.26
CA VAL A 222 17.80 3.64 10.03
C VAL A 222 18.89 4.71 9.93
N ALA A 223 18.62 5.93 10.37
CA ALA A 223 19.59 7.03 10.41
C ALA A 223 20.83 6.74 11.27
N ALA A 224 20.74 5.78 12.22
CA ALA A 224 21.90 5.33 12.96
C ALA A 224 22.88 4.46 12.15
N PHE A 225 22.51 4.01 10.94
CA PHE A 225 23.31 3.12 10.11
C PHE A 225 23.62 3.69 8.72
N THR A 226 22.93 4.76 8.30
CA THR A 226 23.11 5.39 7.00
C THR A 226 22.72 6.86 7.07
N SER A 227 23.30 7.69 6.22
CA SER A 227 22.92 9.10 6.09
C SER A 227 21.47 9.19 5.59
N VAL A 228 20.62 9.87 6.33
CA VAL A 228 19.21 10.12 6.00
C VAL A 228 19.01 11.63 5.94
N SER A 229 18.53 12.14 4.79
CA SER A 229 18.20 13.56 4.66
C SER A 229 17.20 13.99 5.72
N SER A 230 17.41 15.19 6.27
CA SER A 230 16.55 15.82 7.26
C SER A 230 15.10 16.04 6.76
N THR A 231 14.91 16.17 5.44
CA THR A 231 13.58 16.28 4.82
C THR A 231 12.82 14.95 4.77
N ALA A 232 13.49 13.78 4.89
CA ALA A 232 12.85 12.47 4.78
C ALA A 232 11.87 12.16 5.94
N PRO A 233 12.18 12.41 7.22
CA PRO A 233 11.23 12.25 8.32
C PRO A 233 9.98 13.14 8.17
N MET A 234 10.14 14.40 7.76
CA MET A 234 9.03 15.33 7.57
C MET A 234 8.10 14.87 6.45
N LEU A 235 8.68 14.44 5.34
CA LEU A 235 7.91 13.85 4.24
C LEU A 235 7.15 12.60 4.68
N ALA A 236 7.78 11.72 5.46
CA ALA A 236 7.15 10.53 6.00
C ALA A 236 6.00 10.87 6.96
N ILE A 237 6.15 11.91 7.80
CA ILE A 237 5.08 12.42 8.67
C ILE A 237 3.92 12.94 7.82
N MET A 238 4.18 13.82 6.83
CA MET A 238 3.17 14.39 5.95
C MET A 238 2.36 13.31 5.22
N ILE A 239 3.05 12.37 4.56
CA ILE A 239 2.41 11.29 3.80
C ILE A 239 1.75 10.29 4.75
N GLY A 240 2.44 9.86 5.80
CA GLY A 240 1.94 8.91 6.78
C GLY A 240 0.67 9.38 7.47
N LEU A 241 0.60 10.68 7.83
CA LEU A 241 -0.57 11.29 8.42
C LEU A 241 -1.74 11.37 7.42
N ALA A 242 -1.48 11.91 6.22
CA ALA A 242 -2.49 12.08 5.18
C ALA A 242 -3.09 10.72 4.76
N VAL A 243 -2.25 9.76 4.40
CA VAL A 243 -2.64 8.42 3.94
C VAL A 243 -3.23 7.59 5.07
N GLY A 244 -2.65 7.67 6.28
CA GLY A 244 -3.14 6.94 7.46
C GLY A 244 -4.54 7.32 7.88
N ILE A 245 -4.88 8.63 7.86
CA ILE A 245 -6.22 9.12 8.16
C ILE A 245 -7.20 8.66 7.08
N ASP A 246 -6.80 8.78 5.81
CA ASP A 246 -7.65 8.45 4.67
C ASP A 246 -8.01 6.97 4.63
N TYR A 247 -7.04 6.09 4.74
CA TYR A 247 -7.26 4.63 4.74
C TYR A 247 -8.14 4.18 5.92
N ALA A 248 -7.91 4.74 7.09
CA ALA A 248 -8.76 4.49 8.24
C ALA A 248 -10.20 5.02 8.04
N LEU A 249 -10.38 6.17 7.35
CA LEU A 249 -11.68 6.74 6.99
C LEU A 249 -12.46 5.77 6.11
N PHE A 250 -11.85 5.18 5.08
CA PHE A 250 -12.51 4.25 4.16
C PHE A 250 -13.05 3.02 4.90
N ILE A 251 -12.20 2.34 5.68
CA ILE A 251 -12.58 1.14 6.43
C ILE A 251 -13.66 1.46 7.48
N LEU A 252 -13.49 2.54 8.25
CA LEU A 252 -14.45 2.94 9.29
C LEU A 252 -15.78 3.38 8.70
N SER A 253 -15.78 4.07 7.57
CA SER A 253 -16.99 4.49 6.85
C SER A 253 -17.84 3.29 6.45
N ARG A 254 -17.22 2.23 5.92
CA ARG A 254 -17.90 0.98 5.54
C ARG A 254 -18.45 0.27 6.77
N HIS A 255 -17.66 0.12 7.83
CA HIS A 255 -18.06 -0.48 9.09
C HIS A 255 -19.30 0.22 9.68
N ARG A 256 -19.30 1.55 9.76
CA ARG A 256 -20.43 2.31 10.28
C ARG A 256 -21.68 2.21 9.41
N SER A 257 -21.54 2.12 8.11
CA SER A 257 -22.65 1.90 7.19
C SER A 257 -23.33 0.54 7.43
N GLN A 258 -22.53 -0.50 7.67
CA GLN A 258 -23.03 -1.86 7.97
C GLN A 258 -23.67 -1.94 9.36
N LEU A 259 -23.06 -1.30 10.38
CA LEU A 259 -23.68 -1.19 11.71
C LEU A 259 -25.03 -0.47 11.68
N ALA A 260 -25.21 0.54 10.83
CA ALA A 260 -26.48 1.24 10.67
C ALA A 260 -27.59 0.37 10.08
N ARG A 261 -27.22 -0.73 9.39
CA ARG A 261 -28.12 -1.75 8.85
C ARG A 261 -28.43 -2.87 9.86
N GLY A 262 -27.84 -2.83 11.06
CA GLY A 262 -28.03 -3.83 12.10
C GLY A 262 -27.09 -5.03 12.03
N MET A 263 -26.06 -4.98 11.18
CA MET A 263 -25.04 -6.03 11.13
C MET A 263 -24.29 -6.13 12.46
N ASP A 264 -23.93 -7.35 12.87
CA ASP A 264 -23.08 -7.57 14.04
C ASP A 264 -21.74 -6.83 13.91
N ALA A 265 -21.23 -6.34 15.03
CA ALA A 265 -20.05 -5.48 15.03
C ALA A 265 -18.77 -6.23 14.61
N GLU A 266 -18.62 -7.50 15.01
CA GLU A 266 -17.48 -8.34 14.63
C GLU A 266 -17.52 -8.63 13.13
N GLU A 267 -18.69 -9.05 12.64
CA GLU A 267 -18.88 -9.39 11.23
C GLU A 267 -18.69 -8.15 10.34
N SER A 268 -19.25 -7.01 10.76
CA SER A 268 -19.07 -5.74 10.06
C SER A 268 -17.62 -5.28 10.02
N ALA A 269 -16.84 -5.45 11.09
CA ALA A 269 -15.42 -5.12 11.08
C ALA A 269 -14.65 -6.04 10.13
N ALA A 270 -14.88 -7.35 10.18
CA ALA A 270 -14.26 -8.33 9.31
C ALA A 270 -14.56 -8.09 7.83
N GLN A 271 -15.83 -7.83 7.47
CA GLN A 271 -16.23 -7.51 6.10
C GLN A 271 -15.70 -6.16 5.61
N SER A 272 -15.62 -5.16 6.49
CA SER A 272 -15.08 -3.84 6.12
C SER A 272 -13.59 -3.91 5.81
N VAL A 273 -12.81 -4.70 6.57
CA VAL A 273 -11.39 -4.95 6.28
C VAL A 273 -11.23 -5.81 5.02
N ALA A 274 -12.11 -6.76 4.79
CA ALA A 274 -12.04 -7.61 3.59
C ALA A 274 -12.37 -6.85 2.29
N THR A 275 -13.29 -5.89 2.32
CA THR A 275 -13.74 -5.13 1.15
C THR A 275 -13.00 -3.79 1.02
N ALA A 276 -13.28 -2.83 1.90
CA ALA A 276 -12.59 -1.53 1.87
C ALA A 276 -11.09 -1.67 2.16
N GLY A 277 -10.68 -2.60 3.06
CA GLY A 277 -9.28 -2.88 3.32
C GLY A 277 -8.55 -3.52 2.15
N ALA A 278 -9.21 -4.31 1.30
CA ALA A 278 -8.60 -4.83 0.06
C ALA A 278 -8.24 -3.69 -0.90
N ALA A 279 -9.15 -2.72 -1.06
CA ALA A 279 -8.87 -1.52 -1.85
C ALA A 279 -7.74 -0.68 -1.24
N VAL A 280 -7.70 -0.53 0.09
CA VAL A 280 -6.62 0.16 0.82
C VAL A 280 -5.27 -0.52 0.64
N VAL A 281 -5.21 -1.86 0.72
CA VAL A 281 -3.95 -2.61 0.49
C VAL A 281 -3.48 -2.44 -0.96
N PHE A 282 -4.39 -2.50 -1.92
CA PHE A 282 -4.04 -2.27 -3.32
C PHE A 282 -3.54 -0.84 -3.54
N ALA A 283 -4.27 0.14 -3.02
CA ALA A 283 -3.94 1.55 -3.05
C ALA A 283 -2.58 1.83 -2.41
N GLY A 284 -2.36 1.34 -1.19
CA GLY A 284 -1.07 1.51 -0.52
C GLY A 284 0.09 0.83 -1.25
N LEU A 285 -0.15 -0.34 -1.86
CA LEU A 285 0.86 -1.02 -2.67
C LEU A 285 1.25 -0.18 -3.91
N THR A 286 0.28 0.47 -4.57
CA THR A 286 0.58 1.36 -5.71
C THR A 286 1.41 2.57 -5.30
N VAL A 287 1.12 3.17 -4.14
CA VAL A 287 1.92 4.27 -3.56
C VAL A 287 3.34 3.80 -3.24
N ILE A 288 3.47 2.65 -2.55
CA ILE A 288 4.78 2.06 -2.21
C ILE A 288 5.61 1.81 -3.48
N ILE A 289 5.02 1.21 -4.52
CA ILE A 289 5.72 0.94 -5.78
C ILE A 289 6.17 2.25 -6.44
N ALA A 290 5.33 3.29 -6.43
CA ALA A 290 5.66 4.60 -6.99
C ALA A 290 6.83 5.26 -6.25
N LEU A 291 6.81 5.22 -4.92
CA LEU A 291 7.87 5.76 -4.08
C LEU A 291 9.19 4.97 -4.22
N LEU A 292 9.10 3.64 -4.28
CA LEU A 292 10.27 2.81 -4.59
C LEU A 292 10.79 3.00 -6.02
N GLY A 293 9.96 3.54 -6.93
CA GLY A 293 10.40 3.98 -8.26
C GLY A 293 11.50 5.04 -8.21
N LEU A 294 11.61 5.81 -7.11
CA LEU A 294 12.70 6.78 -6.90
C LEU A 294 14.09 6.13 -6.89
N LEU A 295 14.19 4.84 -6.53
CA LEU A 295 15.46 4.10 -6.62
C LEU A 295 15.99 4.01 -8.07
N VAL A 296 15.08 4.04 -9.06
CA VAL A 296 15.47 3.94 -10.48
C VAL A 296 16.19 5.20 -10.96
N VAL A 297 15.99 6.32 -10.29
CA VAL A 297 16.69 7.58 -10.60
C VAL A 297 18.19 7.48 -10.31
N GLY A 298 18.61 6.59 -9.39
CA GLY A 298 20.02 6.32 -9.10
C GLY A 298 20.71 7.37 -8.23
N ILE A 299 19.94 8.28 -7.60
CA ILE A 299 20.45 9.32 -6.70
C ILE A 299 20.25 8.84 -5.26
N PRO A 300 21.32 8.70 -4.45
CA PRO A 300 21.27 8.09 -3.13
C PRO A 300 20.24 8.73 -2.19
N PHE A 301 20.25 10.05 -2.01
CA PHE A 301 19.34 10.72 -1.09
C PHE A 301 17.86 10.58 -1.50
N LEU A 302 17.53 10.61 -2.81
CA LEU A 302 16.19 10.33 -3.30
C LEU A 302 15.75 8.89 -3.04
N SER A 303 16.68 7.96 -3.17
CA SER A 303 16.43 6.55 -2.88
C SER A 303 16.07 6.35 -1.41
N VAL A 304 16.82 6.98 -0.50
CA VAL A 304 16.54 6.95 0.94
C VAL A 304 15.19 7.61 1.26
N MET A 305 14.91 8.79 0.69
CA MET A 305 13.61 9.47 0.85
C MET A 305 12.46 8.61 0.33
N GLY A 306 12.63 7.97 -0.83
CA GLY A 306 11.62 7.07 -1.41
C GLY A 306 11.34 5.86 -0.53
N VAL A 307 12.38 5.23 0.01
CA VAL A 307 12.25 4.08 0.94
C VAL A 307 11.60 4.52 2.25
N ALA A 308 12.00 5.65 2.82
CA ALA A 308 11.43 6.19 4.06
C ALA A 308 9.92 6.48 3.90
N ALA A 309 9.53 7.16 2.80
CA ALA A 309 8.13 7.44 2.49
C ALA A 309 7.34 6.15 2.21
N ALA A 310 7.92 5.17 1.49
CA ALA A 310 7.29 3.87 1.25
C ALA A 310 7.08 3.10 2.56
N PHE A 311 8.02 3.16 3.49
CA PHE A 311 7.89 2.57 4.82
C PHE A 311 6.77 3.23 5.62
N ALA A 312 6.62 4.57 5.54
CA ALA A 312 5.52 5.29 6.20
C ALA A 312 4.15 4.83 5.67
N VAL A 313 4.01 4.67 4.35
CA VAL A 313 2.79 4.15 3.73
C VAL A 313 2.54 2.70 4.12
N PHE A 314 3.57 1.86 4.14
CA PHE A 314 3.47 0.47 4.59
C PHE A 314 2.98 0.37 6.05
N ALA A 315 3.53 1.18 6.94
CA ALA A 315 3.09 1.28 8.33
C ALA A 315 1.62 1.72 8.42
N ALA A 316 1.23 2.77 7.68
CA ALA A 316 -0.14 3.28 7.65
C ALA A 316 -1.14 2.22 7.17
N VAL A 317 -0.85 1.48 6.08
CA VAL A 317 -1.68 0.38 5.57
C VAL A 317 -1.82 -0.72 6.60
N THR A 318 -0.69 -1.18 7.17
CA THR A 318 -0.68 -2.30 8.12
C THR A 318 -1.46 -1.95 9.38
N ILE A 319 -1.34 -0.72 9.86
CA ILE A 319 -2.10 -0.20 11.01
C ILE A 319 -3.59 -0.10 10.67
N ALA A 320 -3.94 0.39 9.47
CA ALA A 320 -5.34 0.49 9.06
C ALA A 320 -6.06 -0.88 8.99
N ILE A 321 -5.36 -1.95 8.60
CA ILE A 321 -5.95 -3.29 8.50
C ILE A 321 -5.83 -4.13 9.78
N THR A 322 -5.03 -3.71 10.77
CA THR A 322 -4.82 -4.46 12.03
C THR A 322 -5.23 -3.67 13.27
N LEU A 323 -4.62 -2.50 13.52
CA LEU A 323 -4.88 -1.70 14.70
C LEU A 323 -6.28 -1.09 14.70
N LEU A 324 -6.72 -0.54 13.57
CA LEU A 324 -8.04 0.06 13.46
C LEU A 324 -9.18 -0.93 13.78
N PRO A 325 -9.24 -2.16 13.20
CA PRO A 325 -10.24 -3.13 13.59
C PRO A 325 -10.09 -3.61 15.05
N ALA A 326 -8.89 -3.60 15.63
CA ALA A 326 -8.72 -3.87 17.05
C ALA A 326 -9.37 -2.77 17.91
N ILE A 327 -9.18 -1.49 17.58
CA ILE A 327 -9.82 -0.38 18.30
C ILE A 327 -11.35 -0.39 18.08
N MET A 328 -11.84 -0.80 16.89
CA MET A 328 -13.27 -1.06 16.65
C MET A 328 -13.78 -2.17 17.61
N GLY A 329 -12.98 -3.22 17.86
CA GLY A 329 -13.30 -4.30 18.81
C GLY A 329 -13.42 -3.82 20.25
N ILE A 330 -12.59 -2.86 20.66
CA ILE A 330 -12.71 -2.21 21.98
C ILE A 330 -13.96 -1.31 22.05
N SER A 331 -14.23 -0.58 20.97
CA SER A 331 -15.35 0.36 20.89
C SER A 331 -16.71 -0.32 20.71
N LYS A 332 -16.73 -1.53 20.14
CA LYS A 332 -17.93 -2.36 19.88
C LYS A 332 -19.07 -1.55 19.22
N GLY A 333 -20.30 -1.75 19.66
CA GLY A 333 -21.50 -1.07 19.17
C GLY A 333 -21.58 0.45 19.39
N LYS A 334 -20.64 1.06 20.13
CA LYS A 334 -20.62 2.54 20.36
C LYS A 334 -20.36 3.34 19.08
N LEU A 335 -19.82 2.70 18.03
CA LEU A 335 -19.60 3.30 16.73
C LEU A 335 -20.85 3.37 15.86
N ALA A 336 -21.91 2.63 16.22
CA ALA A 336 -23.16 2.67 15.48
C ALA A 336 -23.77 4.09 15.51
N PRO A 337 -24.26 4.61 14.38
CA PRO A 337 -24.95 5.89 14.36
C PRO A 337 -26.22 5.82 15.20
N LYS A 338 -26.49 6.83 16.03
CA LYS A 338 -27.71 6.87 16.86
C LYS A 338 -28.96 6.73 15.98
N PRO A 339 -29.91 5.86 16.34
CA PRO A 339 -31.17 5.70 15.59
C PRO A 339 -31.86 7.05 15.37
N GLY A 340 -32.42 7.30 14.18
CA GLY A 340 -33.07 8.57 13.82
C GLY A 340 -32.14 9.75 13.56
N SER A 341 -30.82 9.63 13.77
CA SER A 341 -29.85 10.69 13.47
C SER A 341 -29.73 10.94 11.96
N ARG A 342 -29.24 12.15 11.59
CA ARG A 342 -28.94 12.45 10.18
C ARG A 342 -27.90 11.47 9.60
N ALA A 343 -26.97 10.99 10.42
CA ALA A 343 -25.95 10.00 10.03
C ALA A 343 -26.58 8.63 9.75
N ALA A 344 -27.48 8.13 10.63
CA ALA A 344 -28.20 6.87 10.42
C ALA A 344 -29.11 6.92 9.18
N ARG A 345 -29.90 7.98 9.04
CA ARG A 345 -30.75 8.16 7.85
C ARG A 345 -29.97 8.21 6.54
N ARG A 346 -28.77 8.81 6.57
CA ARG A 346 -27.89 8.86 5.39
C ARG A 346 -27.26 7.51 5.08
N ALA A 347 -26.88 6.74 6.10
CA ALA A 347 -26.32 5.40 5.93
C ALA A 347 -27.38 4.42 5.38
N ILE A 348 -28.61 4.49 5.88
CA ILE A 348 -29.74 3.69 5.40
C ILE A 348 -30.14 4.09 3.98
N ALA A 349 -30.19 5.39 3.66
CA ALA A 349 -30.54 5.86 2.31
C ALA A 349 -29.49 5.51 1.25
N ALA A 350 -28.22 5.34 1.64
CA ALA A 350 -27.19 4.79 0.76
C ALA A 350 -27.39 3.29 0.50
N ALA A 351 -28.04 2.59 1.43
CA ALA A 351 -28.29 1.15 1.40
C ALA A 351 -29.57 0.76 0.66
N SER A 352 -30.66 1.54 0.83
CA SER A 352 -31.97 1.23 0.21
C SER A 352 -31.96 1.29 -1.33
N HIS A 353 -30.90 1.81 -1.93
CA HIS A 353 -30.67 1.70 -3.37
C HIS A 353 -30.02 0.36 -3.79
N ASP A 354 -29.48 -0.41 -2.85
CA ASP A 354 -28.96 -1.77 -3.10
C ASP A 354 -30.08 -2.83 -3.00
N ASP A 355 -31.06 -2.68 -2.09
CA ASP A 355 -32.10 -3.66 -1.81
C ASP A 355 -33.29 -3.62 -2.83
N GLU A 356 -33.54 -2.48 -3.49
CA GLU A 356 -34.61 -2.35 -4.51
C GLU A 356 -34.42 -3.24 -5.75
N LYS A 357 -33.28 -3.98 -5.81
CA LYS A 357 -32.90 -4.86 -6.91
C LYS A 357 -33.02 -6.36 -6.62
N THR A 358 -33.16 -6.77 -5.37
CA THR A 358 -33.33 -8.19 -5.01
C THR A 358 -34.76 -8.67 -5.23
N ASP A 359 -35.73 -7.78 -5.10
CA ASP A 359 -37.17 -8.14 -5.29
C ASP A 359 -37.66 -8.14 -6.74
N ALA A 360 -36.86 -7.65 -7.70
CA ALA A 360 -37.23 -7.59 -9.11
C ALA A 360 -36.80 -8.83 -9.93
N ALA A 361 -36.16 -9.82 -9.33
CA ALA A 361 -35.61 -11.00 -10.02
C ALA A 361 -36.35 -12.32 -9.73
N THR A 362 -37.54 -12.29 -9.06
CA THR A 362 -38.35 -13.49 -8.91
C THR A 362 -39.39 -13.56 -10.05
N PRO A 363 -39.27 -14.52 -10.96
CA PRO A 363 -40.32 -14.73 -11.98
C PRO A 363 -41.57 -15.24 -11.29
N ALA A 364 -42.67 -14.53 -11.49
CA ALA A 364 -44.01 -14.98 -11.04
C ALA A 364 -44.37 -16.31 -11.70
N SER A 365 -44.49 -17.37 -10.91
CA SER A 365 -45.11 -18.62 -11.34
C SER A 365 -46.64 -18.41 -11.53
N PRO A 366 -47.23 -18.99 -12.58
CA PRO A 366 -48.61 -18.78 -12.90
C PRO A 366 -49.56 -19.50 -11.91
N ALA A 367 -50.54 -18.76 -11.43
CA ALA A 367 -51.59 -19.23 -10.57
C ALA A 367 -52.42 -20.33 -11.25
N SER A 368 -52.52 -21.48 -10.62
CA SER A 368 -53.53 -22.48 -10.99
C SER A 368 -54.86 -22.17 -10.29
N VAL A 369 -55.88 -21.99 -11.13
CA VAL A 369 -57.27 -21.86 -10.77
C VAL A 369 -57.85 -23.21 -10.36
N THR A 370 -58.47 -23.33 -9.18
CA THR A 370 -59.57 -24.27 -8.96
C THR A 370 -60.47 -23.74 -7.85
N SER A 371 -61.72 -23.61 -8.21
CA SER A 371 -62.91 -23.26 -7.38
C SER A 371 -63.61 -24.51 -6.82
N PRO A 372 -64.73 -24.42 -6.16
CA PRO A 372 -64.88 -24.66 -4.74
C PRO A 372 -65.81 -25.86 -4.43
N SER A 373 -65.85 -26.33 -3.22
CA SER A 373 -67.11 -26.99 -2.74
C SER A 373 -67.28 -26.91 -1.21
N ALA A 374 -68.52 -26.73 -0.86
CA ALA A 374 -69.15 -26.47 0.40
C ALA A 374 -69.10 -27.64 1.38
N GLY A 375 -69.23 -27.32 2.66
CA GLY A 375 -69.69 -28.30 3.68
C GLY A 375 -69.70 -27.70 5.07
N ALA A 376 -70.89 -27.36 5.48
CA ALA A 376 -71.27 -26.86 6.82
C ALA A 376 -71.16 -27.95 7.89
N ALA A 377 -70.86 -27.54 9.13
CA ALA A 377 -71.58 -28.04 10.34
C ALA A 377 -71.24 -27.20 11.57
N GLU A 378 -72.23 -26.72 12.23
CA GLU A 378 -72.30 -26.06 13.53
C GLU A 378 -71.88 -26.98 14.68
N ILE A 379 -71.47 -26.42 15.82
CA ILE A 379 -72.21 -26.45 17.12
C ILE A 379 -71.29 -26.00 18.29
N GLU A 380 -71.74 -24.94 18.94
CA GLU A 380 -71.93 -24.56 20.34
C GLU A 380 -70.75 -24.51 21.37
N SER A 381 -70.77 -23.32 21.91
CA SER A 381 -70.90 -22.81 23.28
C SER A 381 -69.71 -22.97 24.28
N GLY A 382 -69.35 -21.81 24.85
CA GLY A 382 -68.66 -21.70 26.12
C GLY A 382 -67.90 -20.34 26.28
N ALA A 383 -68.60 -19.40 26.98
CA ALA A 383 -68.07 -18.05 27.26
C ALA A 383 -67.14 -18.00 28.46
N PRO A 384 -66.67 -16.77 28.91
CA PRO A 384 -65.68 -15.87 28.31
C PRO A 384 -64.51 -15.56 29.26
N ALA A 385 -63.36 -15.20 28.76
CA ALA A 385 -62.34 -14.50 29.51
C ALA A 385 -61.83 -13.27 28.71
N LYS A 386 -61.65 -12.15 29.41
CA LYS A 386 -61.40 -10.80 28.92
C LYS A 386 -60.16 -10.67 28.03
N PRO A 387 -60.20 -9.76 27.05
CA PRO A 387 -59.11 -9.57 26.12
C PRO A 387 -58.02 -8.61 26.64
N ALA A 388 -56.76 -8.99 26.41
CA ALA A 388 -55.65 -8.07 26.38
C ALA A 388 -55.60 -7.35 25.03
N GLU A 389 -55.41 -6.04 25.06
CA GLU A 389 -55.30 -5.16 23.90
C GLU A 389 -54.24 -5.64 22.89
N SER A 390 -54.71 -6.06 21.74
CA SER A 390 -53.87 -6.26 20.57
C SER A 390 -53.72 -4.93 19.83
N ALA A 391 -52.50 -4.42 19.74
CA ALA A 391 -52.16 -3.30 18.89
C ALA A 391 -52.38 -3.64 17.42
N ASN A 392 -53.18 -2.82 16.75
CA ASN A 392 -53.48 -2.91 15.32
C ASN A 392 -52.24 -2.78 14.42
N PRO A 393 -51.97 -3.69 13.49
CA PRO A 393 -51.04 -3.49 12.42
C PRO A 393 -51.77 -3.04 11.14
N ALA A 394 -52.20 -1.82 11.09
CA ALA A 394 -52.65 -1.18 9.85
C ALA A 394 -52.58 0.34 9.96
N GLU A 395 -51.37 0.86 10.18
CA GLU A 395 -51.11 2.25 9.89
C GLU A 395 -50.38 2.30 8.56
N SER A 396 -51.13 2.64 7.52
CA SER A 396 -50.72 2.87 6.15
C SER A 396 -49.35 3.57 6.08
N ALA A 397 -48.38 2.93 5.53
CA ALA A 397 -47.12 3.57 5.12
C ALA A 397 -47.48 4.72 4.17
N LYS A 398 -47.48 5.95 4.69
CA LYS A 398 -47.51 7.15 3.85
C LYS A 398 -46.37 7.06 2.83
N PRO A 399 -46.61 7.31 1.53
CA PRO A 399 -45.58 7.32 0.52
C PRO A 399 -44.50 8.30 0.96
N THR A 400 -43.31 7.78 1.21
CA THR A 400 -42.13 8.56 1.56
C THR A 400 -41.90 9.57 0.45
N LYS A 401 -42.00 10.86 0.76
CA LYS A 401 -41.63 11.96 -0.16
C LYS A 401 -40.24 11.66 -0.73
N PRO A 402 -40.07 11.82 -2.05
CA PRO A 402 -38.75 11.57 -2.67
C PRO A 402 -37.71 12.39 -1.95
N THR A 403 -36.71 11.72 -1.40
CA THR A 403 -35.57 12.36 -0.71
C THR A 403 -34.85 13.29 -1.69
N LYS A 404 -34.68 14.56 -1.30
CA LYS A 404 -33.95 15.53 -2.11
C LYS A 404 -32.57 14.95 -2.47
N PRO A 405 -32.18 14.96 -3.75
CA PRO A 405 -30.91 14.37 -4.18
C PRO A 405 -29.73 15.00 -3.45
N SER A 406 -28.75 14.18 -3.09
CA SER A 406 -27.49 14.61 -2.45
C SER A 406 -26.75 15.68 -3.29
N LEU A 407 -25.91 16.51 -2.66
CA LEU A 407 -25.11 17.51 -3.38
C LEU A 407 -24.28 16.85 -4.50
N GLY A 408 -23.60 15.74 -4.24
CA GLY A 408 -22.87 14.97 -5.25
C GLY A 408 -23.77 14.47 -6.36
N GLY A 409 -25.00 14.04 -6.04
CA GLY A 409 -25.98 13.62 -7.05
C GLY A 409 -26.55 14.77 -7.89
N ARG A 410 -26.55 16.00 -7.38
CA ARG A 410 -26.87 17.20 -8.19
C ARG A 410 -25.69 17.57 -9.09
N TRP A 411 -24.49 17.53 -8.53
CA TRP A 411 -23.26 17.82 -9.25
C TRP A 411 -23.06 16.90 -10.45
N VAL A 412 -23.05 15.57 -10.24
CA VAL A 412 -22.87 14.62 -11.33
C VAL A 412 -23.93 14.78 -12.42
N ARG A 413 -25.20 15.05 -12.05
CA ARG A 413 -26.26 15.31 -13.04
C ARG A 413 -26.00 16.58 -13.85
N LEU A 414 -25.43 17.63 -13.23
CA LEU A 414 -25.05 18.85 -13.94
C LEU A 414 -23.92 18.56 -14.93
N VAL A 415 -22.87 17.87 -14.50
CA VAL A 415 -21.74 17.47 -15.34
C VAL A 415 -22.19 16.58 -16.51
N MET A 416 -23.05 15.61 -16.26
CA MET A 416 -23.59 14.70 -17.29
C MET A 416 -24.50 15.37 -18.31
N LYS A 417 -25.09 16.56 -17.99
CA LYS A 417 -25.92 17.32 -18.95
C LYS A 417 -25.10 18.01 -20.03
N ALA A 418 -23.88 18.47 -19.69
CA ALA A 418 -23.01 19.19 -20.61
C ALA A 418 -21.54 18.73 -20.47
N PRO A 419 -21.24 17.44 -20.71
CA PRO A 419 -19.92 16.87 -20.40
C PRO A 419 -18.79 17.55 -21.18
N ILE A 420 -19.00 17.93 -22.43
CA ILE A 420 -17.98 18.60 -23.25
C ILE A 420 -17.61 19.97 -22.66
N VAL A 421 -18.60 20.72 -22.16
CA VAL A 421 -18.36 22.06 -21.58
C VAL A 421 -17.47 21.92 -20.33
N PHE A 422 -17.76 20.91 -19.46
CA PHE A 422 -16.95 20.68 -18.28
C PHE A 422 -15.55 20.16 -18.60
N ILE A 423 -15.40 19.32 -19.64
CA ILE A 423 -14.09 18.87 -20.11
C ILE A 423 -13.26 20.06 -20.59
N VAL A 424 -13.82 20.90 -21.48
CA VAL A 424 -13.10 22.07 -22.03
C VAL A 424 -12.76 23.07 -20.93
N ALA A 425 -13.70 23.34 -20.01
CA ALA A 425 -13.47 24.25 -18.89
C ALA A 425 -12.37 23.75 -17.96
N VAL A 426 -12.38 22.46 -17.56
CA VAL A 426 -11.37 21.92 -16.66
C VAL A 426 -10.01 21.80 -17.34
N VAL A 427 -9.97 21.26 -18.58
CA VAL A 427 -8.71 21.15 -19.32
C VAL A 427 -8.13 22.53 -19.63
N GLY A 428 -8.97 23.50 -19.98
CA GLY A 428 -8.56 24.89 -20.21
C GLY A 428 -8.01 25.55 -18.93
N LEU A 429 -8.72 25.40 -17.81
CA LEU A 429 -8.28 25.95 -16.52
C LEU A 429 -6.95 25.35 -16.07
N LEU A 430 -6.83 24.02 -16.11
CA LEU A 430 -5.61 23.32 -15.71
C LEU A 430 -4.46 23.56 -16.69
N GLY A 431 -4.77 23.67 -17.99
CA GLY A 431 -3.81 24.05 -19.00
C GLY A 431 -3.20 25.44 -18.74
N VAL A 432 -4.04 26.42 -18.43
CA VAL A 432 -3.57 27.79 -18.06
C VAL A 432 -2.77 27.74 -16.75
N ALA A 433 -3.23 27.00 -15.74
CA ALA A 433 -2.50 26.85 -14.48
C ALA A 433 -1.13 26.14 -14.66
N SER A 434 -0.96 25.35 -15.73
CA SER A 434 0.29 24.66 -16.04
C SER A 434 1.29 25.53 -16.83
N ILE A 435 0.90 26.71 -17.35
CA ILE A 435 1.78 27.55 -18.17
C ILE A 435 3.07 27.93 -17.43
N PRO A 436 3.05 28.39 -16.16
CA PRO A 436 4.29 28.73 -15.45
C PRO A 436 5.27 27.54 -15.29
N ALA A 437 4.79 26.29 -15.35
CA ALA A 437 5.66 25.12 -15.25
C ALA A 437 6.69 25.02 -16.39
N PHE A 438 6.47 25.70 -17.53
CA PHE A 438 7.43 25.73 -18.63
C PHE A 438 8.63 26.64 -18.37
N SER A 439 8.55 27.55 -17.39
CA SER A 439 9.66 28.37 -16.92
C SER A 439 10.28 27.85 -15.63
N LEU A 440 10.10 26.56 -15.33
CA LEU A 440 10.63 25.91 -14.15
C LEU A 440 12.16 25.95 -14.16
N ASP A 441 12.75 26.67 -13.23
CA ASP A 441 14.18 26.65 -12.92
C ASP A 441 14.42 25.85 -11.64
N LEU A 442 15.44 24.99 -11.69
CA LEU A 442 15.73 24.02 -10.63
C LEU A 442 17.12 24.27 -10.05
N ASN A 443 17.17 24.33 -8.70
CA ASN A 443 18.43 24.40 -7.98
C ASN A 443 18.32 23.72 -6.61
N LEU A 444 19.45 23.50 -5.93
CA LEU A 444 19.43 23.09 -4.52
C LEU A 444 19.12 24.31 -3.63
N PRO A 445 18.57 24.11 -2.42
CA PRO A 445 18.32 25.21 -1.49
C PRO A 445 19.64 25.87 -1.06
N THR A 446 19.62 27.18 -0.97
CA THR A 446 20.72 27.99 -0.40
C THR A 446 20.24 28.67 0.88
N ALA A 447 21.15 29.26 1.66
CA ALA A 447 20.79 30.03 2.84
C ALA A 447 19.87 31.24 2.51
N ALA A 448 19.79 31.68 1.25
CA ALA A 448 18.83 32.67 0.76
C ALA A 448 17.36 32.25 0.99
N SER A 449 17.06 30.94 1.09
CA SER A 449 15.70 30.43 1.31
C SER A 449 15.32 30.30 2.79
N GLN A 450 16.22 30.57 3.72
CA GLN A 450 15.97 30.55 5.16
C GLN A 450 15.13 31.78 5.61
N PRO A 451 14.45 31.70 6.77
CA PRO A 451 13.67 32.81 7.31
C PRO A 451 14.50 34.05 7.58
N GLU A 452 13.87 35.23 7.45
CA GLU A 452 14.48 36.47 7.90
C GLU A 452 14.73 36.44 9.41
N GLY A 453 16.00 36.67 9.82
CA GLY A 453 16.41 36.59 11.23
C GLY A 453 17.15 35.31 11.61
N ASP A 454 17.19 34.32 10.74
CA ASP A 454 18.11 33.18 10.89
C ASP A 454 19.55 33.65 10.66
N SER A 455 20.50 33.18 11.52
CA SER A 455 21.90 33.60 11.43
C SER A 455 22.53 33.26 10.09
N SER A 456 22.21 32.09 9.51
CA SER A 456 22.71 31.68 8.20
C SER A 456 22.19 32.56 7.08
N ARG A 457 20.95 33.06 7.20
CA ARG A 457 20.36 34.04 6.26
C ARG A 457 21.02 35.39 6.41
N ILE A 458 21.20 35.91 7.63
CA ILE A 458 21.88 37.18 7.90
C ILE A 458 23.30 37.16 7.34
N ALA A 459 24.03 36.08 7.57
CA ALA A 459 25.37 35.87 7.01
C ALA A 459 25.35 35.91 5.48
N TYR A 460 24.43 35.15 4.84
CA TYR A 460 24.29 35.14 3.38
C TYR A 460 24.00 36.51 2.79
N ASP A 461 23.02 37.23 3.35
CA ASP A 461 22.62 38.58 2.87
C ASP A 461 23.75 39.57 3.09
N THR A 462 24.44 39.55 4.24
CA THR A 462 25.58 40.43 4.54
C THR A 462 26.76 40.17 3.58
N ILE A 463 27.09 38.90 3.30
CA ILE A 463 28.13 38.57 2.30
C ILE A 463 27.72 39.10 0.92
N ALA A 464 26.46 38.86 0.51
CA ALA A 464 25.98 39.32 -0.79
C ALA A 464 26.03 40.89 -0.94
N ASP A 465 25.72 41.64 0.14
CA ASP A 465 25.71 43.11 0.14
C ASP A 465 27.13 43.68 0.18
N LYS A 466 28.02 43.09 0.99
CA LYS A 466 29.34 43.66 1.27
C LYS A 466 30.46 43.16 0.36
N PHE A 467 30.37 41.94 -0.14
CA PHE A 467 31.38 41.34 -0.99
C PHE A 467 30.88 41.01 -2.40
N GLY A 468 29.55 41.01 -2.57
CA GLY A 468 28.91 40.62 -3.81
C GLY A 468 28.28 39.21 -3.75
N PRO A 469 27.18 38.97 -4.52
CA PRO A 469 26.37 37.76 -4.41
C PRO A 469 27.14 36.46 -4.73
N GLY A 470 28.20 36.55 -5.54
CA GLY A 470 29.01 35.39 -5.93
C GLY A 470 29.90 34.81 -4.83
N TYR A 471 30.18 35.58 -3.79
CA TYR A 471 30.97 35.09 -2.64
C TYR A 471 30.26 34.02 -1.85
N ASN A 472 28.92 33.92 -1.93
CA ASN A 472 28.13 32.86 -1.36
C ASN A 472 28.21 31.56 -2.16
N GLY A 473 28.89 31.56 -3.31
CA GLY A 473 28.91 30.41 -4.23
C GLY A 473 30.23 30.23 -4.95
N THR A 474 31.37 30.27 -4.23
CA THR A 474 32.69 30.07 -4.80
C THR A 474 32.80 28.74 -5.53
N ILE A 475 33.30 28.81 -6.76
CA ILE A 475 33.62 27.63 -7.59
C ILE A 475 35.05 27.26 -7.36
N VAL A 476 35.36 25.97 -7.27
CA VAL A 476 36.72 25.45 -7.07
C VAL A 476 37.21 24.80 -8.38
N VAL A 477 38.31 25.31 -8.92
CA VAL A 477 38.99 24.71 -10.06
C VAL A 477 40.22 23.99 -9.54
N VAL A 478 40.30 22.68 -9.82
CA VAL A 478 41.42 21.82 -9.38
C VAL A 478 42.22 21.42 -10.60
N ALA A 479 43.46 21.85 -10.65
CA ALA A 479 44.37 21.67 -11.77
C ALA A 479 45.44 20.63 -11.41
N ASP A 480 45.68 19.68 -12.32
CA ASP A 480 46.73 18.69 -12.20
C ASP A 480 48.02 19.29 -12.78
N ILE A 481 48.97 19.63 -11.91
CA ILE A 481 50.20 20.33 -12.27
C ILE A 481 51.42 19.39 -12.40
N THR A 482 51.20 18.07 -12.45
CA THR A 482 52.27 17.06 -12.56
C THR A 482 53.07 17.19 -13.85
N GLN A 483 52.49 17.71 -14.91
CA GLN A 483 53.13 17.85 -16.24
C GLN A 483 53.67 19.25 -16.50
N THR A 484 53.43 20.22 -15.60
CA THR A 484 53.95 21.57 -15.79
C THR A 484 55.47 21.67 -15.54
N THR A 485 56.17 22.49 -16.32
CA THR A 485 57.61 22.72 -16.20
C THR A 485 57.95 24.06 -15.55
N ASP A 486 56.98 24.95 -15.44
CA ASP A 486 57.11 26.28 -14.83
C ASP A 486 55.89 26.64 -14.01
N ILE A 487 55.76 25.99 -12.83
CA ILE A 487 54.56 26.07 -11.98
C ILE A 487 54.09 27.49 -11.73
N GLN A 488 55.01 28.42 -11.45
CA GLN A 488 54.59 29.77 -11.09
C GLN A 488 53.99 30.54 -12.28
N ASN A 489 54.61 30.44 -13.45
CA ASN A 489 54.11 31.12 -14.63
C ASN A 489 52.86 30.44 -15.20
N ASP A 490 52.79 29.11 -15.14
CA ASP A 490 51.65 28.37 -15.61
C ASP A 490 50.40 28.62 -14.70
N LEU A 491 50.57 28.61 -13.37
CA LEU A 491 49.47 28.98 -12.45
C LEU A 491 49.05 30.45 -12.62
N ALA A 492 49.97 31.38 -12.83
CA ALA A 492 49.61 32.77 -13.09
C ALA A 492 48.86 32.92 -14.44
N GLY A 493 49.28 32.15 -15.47
CA GLY A 493 48.62 32.13 -16.76
C GLY A 493 47.20 31.58 -16.68
N ILE A 494 47.01 30.40 -16.04
CA ILE A 494 45.70 29.77 -15.81
C ILE A 494 44.80 30.70 -15.04
N ARG A 495 45.30 31.36 -14.01
CA ARG A 495 44.54 32.36 -13.26
C ARG A 495 44.06 33.50 -14.18
N SER A 496 44.93 34.06 -15.01
CA SER A 496 44.58 35.11 -15.94
C SER A 496 43.54 34.68 -16.97
N ASP A 497 43.63 33.43 -17.46
CA ASP A 497 42.63 32.88 -18.39
C ASP A 497 41.26 32.66 -17.71
N LEU A 498 41.26 32.20 -16.47
CA LEU A 498 40.03 32.06 -15.67
C LEU A 498 39.42 33.44 -15.36
N GLU A 499 40.21 34.46 -15.04
CA GLU A 499 39.74 35.86 -14.80
C GLU A 499 39.14 36.47 -16.07
N ALA A 500 39.57 36.07 -17.24
CA ALA A 500 39.07 36.57 -18.51
C ALA A 500 37.69 35.99 -18.91
N VAL A 501 37.22 34.96 -18.20
CA VAL A 501 35.92 34.32 -18.48
C VAL A 501 34.76 35.28 -18.06
N ASP A 502 33.86 35.52 -18.96
CA ASP A 502 32.67 36.35 -18.69
C ASP A 502 31.82 35.75 -17.55
N GLY A 503 31.53 36.55 -16.52
CA GLY A 503 30.84 36.13 -15.32
C GLY A 503 31.73 35.77 -14.14
N VAL A 504 33.05 35.86 -14.28
CA VAL A 504 33.98 35.78 -13.16
C VAL A 504 34.20 37.17 -12.58
N ALA A 505 34.08 37.27 -11.26
CA ALA A 505 34.38 38.53 -10.52
C ALA A 505 35.84 38.58 -10.10
N THR A 506 36.37 37.49 -9.57
CA THR A 506 37.78 37.39 -9.14
C THR A 506 38.22 35.95 -9.07
N VAL A 507 39.51 35.68 -9.25
CA VAL A 507 40.14 34.37 -9.09
C VAL A 507 41.22 34.46 -8.04
N GLY A 508 41.17 33.57 -7.07
CA GLY A 508 42.24 33.46 -6.05
C GLY A 508 43.57 33.00 -6.64
N PRO A 509 44.68 33.12 -5.91
CA PRO A 509 45.96 32.57 -6.35
C PRO A 509 45.89 31.04 -6.48
N GLY A 510 46.56 30.48 -7.44
CA GLY A 510 46.71 29.01 -7.54
C GLY A 510 47.52 28.50 -6.35
N LEU A 511 46.86 27.73 -5.48
CA LEU A 511 47.48 27.16 -4.29
C LEU A 511 47.88 25.69 -4.60
N PRO A 512 49.20 25.41 -4.75
CA PRO A 512 49.62 24.03 -4.95
C PRO A 512 49.62 23.25 -3.62
N ASP A 513 49.42 21.93 -3.71
CA ASP A 513 49.56 21.05 -2.58
C ASP A 513 51.03 20.85 -2.14
N GLU A 514 51.28 20.19 -1.02
CA GLU A 514 52.64 19.93 -0.49
C GLU A 514 53.50 19.09 -1.43
N THR A 515 52.83 18.25 -2.27
CA THR A 515 53.54 17.37 -3.22
C THR A 515 53.78 18.03 -4.57
N LEU A 516 53.22 19.18 -4.81
CA LEU A 516 53.23 19.94 -6.09
C LEU A 516 52.67 19.14 -7.26
N ASP A 517 51.69 18.30 -6.99
CA ASP A 517 50.98 17.50 -7.98
C ASP A 517 49.67 18.14 -8.40
N THR A 518 49.03 18.93 -7.50
CA THR A 518 47.71 19.51 -7.72
C THR A 518 47.67 20.97 -7.23
N ALA A 519 46.99 21.83 -7.95
CA ALA A 519 46.73 23.22 -7.50
C ALA A 519 45.24 23.54 -7.49
N ILE A 520 44.85 24.41 -6.56
CA ILE A 520 43.46 24.83 -6.38
C ILE A 520 43.34 26.32 -6.70
N PHE A 521 42.31 26.68 -7.52
CA PHE A 521 41.89 28.05 -7.73
C PHE A 521 40.50 28.26 -7.21
N GLN A 522 40.27 29.32 -6.46
CA GLN A 522 38.96 29.75 -6.04
C GLN A 522 38.44 30.80 -7.04
N VAL A 523 37.35 30.48 -7.75
CA VAL A 523 36.70 31.36 -8.73
C VAL A 523 35.42 31.90 -8.12
N VAL A 524 35.31 33.21 -7.97
CA VAL A 524 34.12 33.89 -7.46
C VAL A 524 33.30 34.37 -8.64
N PRO A 525 32.03 33.94 -8.77
CA PRO A 525 31.14 34.45 -9.80
C PRO A 525 30.70 35.91 -9.55
N THR A 526 30.21 36.60 -10.58
CA THR A 526 29.56 37.93 -10.45
C THR A 526 28.14 37.80 -9.94
N THR A 527 27.52 36.65 -10.02
CA THR A 527 26.10 36.37 -9.68
C THR A 527 25.99 35.34 -8.59
N ALA A 528 24.81 35.28 -7.96
CA ALA A 528 24.49 34.36 -6.88
C ALA A 528 24.65 32.86 -7.32
N PRO A 529 24.89 31.93 -6.40
CA PRO A 529 25.15 30.51 -6.72
C PRO A 529 23.97 29.82 -7.42
N ASP A 530 22.76 30.30 -7.21
CA ASP A 530 21.51 29.79 -7.79
C ASP A 530 21.09 30.48 -9.08
N ALA A 531 21.83 31.49 -9.53
CA ALA A 531 21.52 32.23 -10.73
C ALA A 531 21.78 31.42 -12.02
N PRO A 532 20.96 31.56 -13.07
CA PRO A 532 21.19 30.92 -14.37
C PRO A 532 22.53 31.29 -15.00
N GLU A 533 23.02 32.53 -14.76
CA GLU A 533 24.30 33.03 -15.25
C GLU A 533 25.46 32.26 -14.62
N THR A 534 25.36 31.88 -13.34
CA THR A 534 26.37 31.08 -12.64
C THR A 534 26.41 29.65 -13.19
N LYS A 535 25.23 29.06 -13.54
CA LYS A 535 25.18 27.77 -14.24
C LYS A 535 25.91 27.82 -15.57
N ALA A 536 25.65 28.87 -16.35
CA ALA A 536 26.32 29.08 -17.62
C ALA A 536 27.83 29.35 -17.46
N LEU A 537 28.28 29.99 -16.37
CA LEU A 537 29.70 30.16 -16.04
C LEU A 537 30.37 28.81 -15.79
N VAL A 538 29.79 27.92 -14.98
CA VAL A 538 30.34 26.58 -14.73
C VAL A 538 30.49 25.79 -16.03
N GLU A 539 29.55 25.88 -16.96
CA GLU A 539 29.67 25.26 -18.29
C GLU A 539 30.82 25.87 -19.10
N ARG A 540 30.94 27.22 -19.14
CA ARG A 540 32.06 27.88 -19.81
C ARG A 540 33.43 27.48 -19.26
N LEU A 541 33.57 27.41 -17.93
CA LEU A 541 34.79 26.93 -17.28
C LEU A 541 35.12 25.49 -17.66
N ARG A 542 34.11 24.63 -17.79
CA ARG A 542 34.28 23.25 -18.23
C ARG A 542 34.67 23.14 -19.71
N ASP A 543 34.14 24.01 -20.56
CA ASP A 543 34.40 24.00 -22.00
C ASP A 543 35.87 24.40 -22.31
N MET A 544 36.47 25.29 -21.51
CA MET A 544 37.84 25.73 -21.72
C MET A 544 38.92 24.72 -21.27
N LYS A 545 38.57 23.58 -20.68
CA LYS A 545 39.52 22.56 -20.21
C LYS A 545 40.51 22.15 -21.28
N GLY A 546 40.02 21.88 -22.48
CA GLY A 546 40.88 21.43 -23.59
C GLY A 546 41.87 22.49 -24.06
N GLU A 547 41.51 23.78 -23.94
CA GLU A 547 42.41 24.89 -24.28
C GLU A 547 43.52 25.04 -23.26
N VAL A 548 43.17 25.02 -21.96
CA VAL A 548 44.13 25.12 -20.85
C VAL A 548 45.07 23.94 -20.83
N GLU A 549 44.58 22.69 -21.03
CA GLU A 549 45.41 21.50 -21.12
C GLU A 549 46.37 21.58 -22.31
N ALA A 550 45.91 22.05 -23.47
CA ALA A 550 46.78 22.21 -24.64
C ALA A 550 47.83 23.30 -24.48
N GLN A 551 47.54 24.36 -23.72
CA GLN A 551 48.44 25.52 -23.53
C GLN A 551 49.45 25.31 -22.42
N TYR A 552 49.04 24.75 -21.28
CA TYR A 552 49.87 24.62 -20.06
C TYR A 552 50.24 23.17 -19.72
N GLY A 553 49.68 22.17 -20.44
CA GLY A 553 49.83 20.74 -20.11
C GLY A 553 49.14 20.33 -18.80
N THR A 554 48.21 21.17 -18.33
CA THR A 554 47.57 21.10 -17.02
C THR A 554 46.11 20.83 -17.20
N PRO A 555 45.63 19.58 -17.14
CA PRO A 555 44.21 19.29 -17.11
C PRO A 555 43.60 19.78 -15.80
N PHE A 556 42.41 20.34 -15.87
CA PHE A 556 41.67 20.77 -14.66
C PHE A 556 40.27 20.25 -14.60
N THR A 557 39.70 20.24 -13.41
CA THR A 557 38.29 19.90 -13.13
C THR A 557 37.63 21.03 -12.35
N VAL A 558 36.29 21.18 -12.57
CA VAL A 558 35.50 22.21 -11.91
C VAL A 558 34.61 21.58 -10.83
N SER A 559 34.76 22.07 -9.60
CA SER A 559 34.07 21.53 -8.41
C SER A 559 33.63 22.68 -7.45
N GLY A 560 33.43 22.38 -6.23
CA GLY A 560 32.88 23.27 -5.19
C GLY A 560 31.36 23.10 -5.05
N GLN A 561 30.81 23.58 -3.94
CA GLN A 561 29.39 23.42 -3.60
C GLN A 561 28.44 23.88 -4.73
N THR A 562 28.75 24.99 -5.38
CA THR A 562 27.98 25.52 -6.51
C THR A 562 27.97 24.56 -7.71
N ALA A 563 29.13 24.00 -8.08
CA ALA A 563 29.22 23.05 -9.19
C ALA A 563 28.52 21.72 -8.86
N VAL A 564 28.63 21.24 -7.63
CA VAL A 564 27.86 20.07 -7.14
C VAL A 564 26.35 20.31 -7.24
N ALA A 565 25.88 21.47 -6.76
CA ALA A 565 24.46 21.82 -6.82
C ALA A 565 23.93 21.85 -8.25
N ILE A 566 24.72 22.38 -9.19
CA ILE A 566 24.41 22.41 -10.61
C ILE A 566 24.36 20.99 -11.20
N ASP A 567 25.36 20.16 -10.89
CA ASP A 567 25.41 18.76 -11.38
C ASP A 567 24.24 17.94 -10.86
N VAL A 568 23.90 18.08 -9.58
CA VAL A 568 22.71 17.45 -8.97
C VAL A 568 21.42 17.92 -9.69
N SER A 569 21.29 19.22 -9.91
CA SER A 569 20.10 19.81 -10.57
C SER A 569 19.97 19.34 -12.02
N ASN A 570 21.08 19.25 -12.76
CA ASN A 570 21.12 18.75 -14.13
C ASN A 570 20.77 17.26 -14.18
N GLN A 571 21.28 16.44 -13.27
CA GLN A 571 20.97 15.02 -13.19
C GLN A 571 19.48 14.79 -12.89
N LEU A 572 18.92 15.54 -11.94
CA LEU A 572 17.52 15.49 -11.58
C LEU A 572 16.61 15.94 -12.73
N SER A 573 16.96 17.02 -13.40
CA SER A 573 16.25 17.51 -14.58
C SER A 573 16.23 16.47 -15.71
N ASN A 574 17.36 15.82 -15.99
CA ASN A 574 17.46 14.76 -16.99
C ASN A 574 16.68 13.52 -16.62
N ALA A 575 16.53 13.22 -15.31
CA ALA A 575 15.75 12.09 -14.82
C ALA A 575 14.23 12.34 -14.84
N LEU A 576 13.76 13.57 -14.95
CA LEU A 576 12.36 13.95 -14.85
C LEU A 576 11.48 13.28 -15.91
N ILE A 577 11.90 13.31 -17.19
CA ILE A 577 11.15 12.73 -18.30
C ILE A 577 11.14 11.19 -18.24
N PRO A 578 12.28 10.48 -18.09
CA PRO A 578 12.28 9.03 -17.91
C PRO A 578 11.44 8.56 -16.72
N PHE A 579 11.53 9.25 -15.59
CA PHE A 579 10.74 8.95 -14.41
C PHE A 579 9.23 9.16 -14.64
N GLY A 580 8.85 10.25 -15.31
CA GLY A 580 7.47 10.52 -15.70
C GLY A 580 6.89 9.42 -16.60
N ILE A 581 7.67 8.93 -17.58
CA ILE A 581 7.27 7.81 -18.45
C ILE A 581 7.10 6.53 -17.63
N LEU A 582 8.02 6.24 -16.69
CA LEU A 582 7.92 5.09 -15.80
C LEU A 582 6.63 5.12 -14.98
N VAL A 583 6.36 6.25 -14.34
CA VAL A 583 5.19 6.45 -13.47
C VAL A 583 3.88 6.33 -14.25
N ILE A 584 3.79 6.98 -15.42
CA ILE A 584 2.62 6.91 -16.30
C ILE A 584 2.43 5.49 -16.85
N GLY A 585 3.50 4.82 -17.27
CA GLY A 585 3.47 3.45 -17.77
C GLY A 585 2.99 2.46 -16.71
N LEU A 586 3.51 2.59 -15.49
CA LEU A 586 3.09 1.80 -14.34
C LEU A 586 1.62 2.03 -13.99
N SER A 587 1.16 3.30 -14.05
CA SER A 587 -0.26 3.67 -13.89
C SER A 587 -1.16 2.91 -14.86
N ILE A 588 -0.82 2.98 -16.14
CA ILE A 588 -1.62 2.34 -17.20
C ILE A 588 -1.67 0.82 -16.95
N LEU A 589 -0.55 0.20 -16.60
CA LEU A 589 -0.47 -1.24 -16.34
C LEU A 589 -1.32 -1.65 -15.14
N LEU A 590 -1.14 -0.99 -13.99
CA LEU A 590 -1.84 -1.32 -12.76
C LEU A 590 -3.36 -1.11 -12.87
N LEU A 591 -3.78 0.02 -13.45
CA LEU A 591 -5.21 0.30 -13.64
C LEU A 591 -5.84 -0.61 -14.72
N ALA A 592 -5.10 -0.99 -15.78
CA ALA A 592 -5.58 -1.96 -16.76
C ALA A 592 -5.82 -3.33 -16.12
N MET A 593 -4.97 -3.73 -15.18
CA MET A 593 -5.12 -4.97 -14.42
C MET A 593 -6.38 -4.93 -13.53
N VAL A 594 -6.60 -3.84 -12.80
CA VAL A 594 -7.73 -3.69 -11.88
C VAL A 594 -9.06 -3.55 -12.63
N PHE A 595 -9.13 -2.59 -13.56
CA PHE A 595 -10.41 -2.26 -14.21
C PHE A 595 -10.70 -3.12 -15.43
N ARG A 596 -9.73 -3.90 -15.92
CA ARG A 596 -9.85 -4.69 -17.14
C ARG A 596 -10.43 -3.85 -18.30
N SER A 597 -9.84 -2.66 -18.49
CA SER A 597 -10.21 -1.66 -19.48
C SER A 597 -8.96 -0.95 -19.97
N ILE A 598 -8.96 -0.45 -21.22
CA ILE A 598 -7.90 0.42 -21.75
C ILE A 598 -8.26 1.90 -21.56
N ALA A 599 -9.52 2.25 -21.72
CA ALA A 599 -9.95 3.64 -21.69
C ALA A 599 -9.81 4.29 -20.29
N VAL A 600 -10.08 3.51 -19.23
CA VAL A 600 -9.96 4.01 -17.85
C VAL A 600 -8.51 4.36 -17.49
N PRO A 601 -7.50 3.51 -17.71
CA PRO A 601 -6.10 3.86 -17.46
C PRO A 601 -5.62 5.08 -18.23
N ILE A 602 -5.92 5.16 -19.53
CA ILE A 602 -5.48 6.29 -20.37
C ILE A 602 -6.06 7.62 -19.87
N LYS A 603 -7.37 7.66 -19.59
CA LYS A 603 -7.99 8.88 -19.06
C LYS A 603 -7.45 9.26 -17.68
N ALA A 604 -7.11 8.26 -16.85
CA ALA A 604 -6.52 8.49 -15.52
C ALA A 604 -5.11 9.06 -15.64
N ALA A 605 -4.28 8.52 -16.54
CA ALA A 605 -2.94 9.02 -16.83
C ALA A 605 -2.94 10.47 -17.35
N LEU A 606 -3.87 10.80 -18.28
CA LEU A 606 -4.05 12.17 -18.77
C LEU A 606 -4.53 13.13 -17.67
N GLY A 607 -5.45 12.69 -16.82
CA GLY A 607 -5.93 13.47 -15.68
C GLY A 607 -4.81 13.73 -14.67
N PHE A 608 -3.99 12.70 -14.39
CA PHE A 608 -2.81 12.82 -13.54
C PHE A 608 -1.79 13.82 -14.12
N ALA A 609 -1.46 13.72 -15.40
CA ALA A 609 -0.53 14.67 -16.03
C ALA A 609 -1.01 16.13 -15.95
N LEU A 610 -2.32 16.36 -16.10
CA LEU A 610 -2.92 17.68 -15.92
C LEU A 610 -2.84 18.18 -14.47
N SER A 611 -3.07 17.29 -13.49
CA SER A 611 -2.98 17.64 -12.07
C SER A 611 -1.54 17.99 -11.67
N VAL A 612 -0.56 17.20 -12.12
CA VAL A 612 0.87 17.44 -11.88
C VAL A 612 1.32 18.74 -12.55
N GLY A 613 0.96 18.94 -13.83
CA GLY A 613 1.28 20.18 -14.55
C GLY A 613 0.73 21.43 -13.87
N ALA A 614 -0.54 21.39 -13.44
CA ALA A 614 -1.15 22.50 -12.71
C ALA A 614 -0.50 22.73 -11.33
N SER A 615 -0.11 21.64 -10.64
CA SER A 615 0.61 21.74 -9.36
C SER A 615 1.97 22.41 -9.55
N PHE A 616 2.76 22.00 -10.54
CA PHE A 616 4.03 22.64 -10.87
C PHE A 616 3.84 24.10 -11.26
N GLY A 617 2.85 24.37 -12.11
CA GLY A 617 2.60 25.75 -12.55
C GLY A 617 2.23 26.68 -11.39
N VAL A 618 1.41 26.22 -10.44
CA VAL A 618 1.09 27.01 -9.24
C VAL A 618 2.33 27.20 -8.36
N THR A 619 3.14 26.14 -8.17
CA THR A 619 4.36 26.22 -7.37
C THR A 619 5.36 27.22 -7.98
N VAL A 620 5.60 27.16 -9.28
CA VAL A 620 6.44 28.13 -9.99
C VAL A 620 5.86 29.55 -9.87
N ALA A 621 4.56 29.72 -10.06
CA ALA A 621 3.91 31.02 -9.95
C ALA A 621 4.08 31.65 -8.56
N VAL A 622 4.08 30.85 -7.50
CA VAL A 622 4.24 31.34 -6.12
C VAL A 622 5.72 31.57 -5.78
N PHE A 623 6.55 30.52 -5.88
CA PHE A 623 7.91 30.55 -5.34
C PHE A 623 8.93 31.18 -6.28
N GLN A 624 8.72 31.08 -7.60
CA GLN A 624 9.65 31.66 -8.58
C GLN A 624 9.18 33.04 -9.06
N ASN A 625 7.85 33.19 -9.32
CA ASN A 625 7.30 34.43 -9.88
C ASN A 625 6.66 35.34 -8.81
N GLY A 626 6.63 34.95 -7.53
CA GLY A 626 6.15 35.77 -6.41
C GLY A 626 4.64 35.95 -6.32
N LEU A 627 3.82 35.17 -7.07
CA LEU A 627 2.37 35.32 -7.04
C LEU A 627 1.80 34.90 -5.68
N PHE A 628 1.20 35.81 -4.92
CA PHE A 628 0.73 35.58 -3.54
C PHE A 628 1.85 35.26 -2.52
N ALA A 629 3.11 35.56 -2.83
CA ALA A 629 4.24 35.27 -1.95
C ALA A 629 4.02 35.84 -0.52
N ASP A 630 3.67 37.11 -0.38
CA ASP A 630 3.40 37.73 0.92
C ASP A 630 2.28 37.06 1.72
N LEU A 631 1.20 36.63 1.03
CA LEU A 631 0.07 35.95 1.68
C LEU A 631 0.45 34.57 2.24
N LEU A 632 1.40 33.90 1.58
CA LEU A 632 1.86 32.56 1.94
C LEU A 632 3.13 32.60 2.80
N GLY A 633 3.63 33.81 3.15
CA GLY A 633 4.85 33.96 3.93
C GLY A 633 6.10 33.49 3.18
N VAL A 634 6.15 33.67 1.86
CA VAL A 634 7.35 33.39 1.04
C VAL A 634 8.18 34.65 1.01
N HIS A 635 9.25 34.70 1.79
CA HIS A 635 10.09 35.87 2.00
C HIS A 635 11.09 36.10 0.86
N SER A 636 11.48 35.06 0.16
CA SER A 636 12.35 35.12 -1.01
C SER A 636 11.82 34.31 -2.17
N THR A 637 11.85 34.87 -3.36
CA THR A 637 11.54 34.18 -4.59
C THR A 637 12.85 33.66 -5.22
N GLY A 638 12.82 32.45 -5.76
CA GLY A 638 14.00 31.84 -6.36
C GLY A 638 13.68 30.55 -7.10
N PRO A 639 14.72 29.83 -7.54
CA PRO A 639 14.55 28.54 -8.21
C PRO A 639 13.78 27.54 -7.34
N ILE A 640 13.09 26.63 -7.99
CA ILE A 640 12.41 25.53 -7.30
C ILE A 640 13.43 24.45 -6.95
N ILE A 641 13.27 23.85 -5.76
CA ILE A 641 14.17 22.78 -5.31
C ILE A 641 14.17 21.61 -6.30
N SER A 642 15.34 21.19 -6.72
CA SER A 642 15.58 20.32 -7.88
C SER A 642 14.91 18.95 -7.77
N PHE A 643 14.77 18.37 -6.58
CA PHE A 643 14.15 17.07 -6.38
C PHE A 643 12.61 17.12 -6.23
N LEU A 644 12.02 18.30 -6.02
CA LEU A 644 10.58 18.46 -5.83
C LEU A 644 9.76 17.87 -6.99
N PRO A 645 10.07 18.10 -8.28
CA PRO A 645 9.25 17.60 -9.37
C PRO A 645 9.16 16.06 -9.39
N ILE A 646 10.26 15.37 -9.20
CA ILE A 646 10.31 13.90 -9.19
C ILE A 646 9.55 13.35 -7.98
N LEU A 647 9.78 13.95 -6.81
CA LEU A 647 9.11 13.59 -5.57
C LEU A 647 7.60 13.81 -5.65
N LEU A 648 7.19 14.98 -6.14
CA LEU A 648 5.78 15.33 -6.33
C LEU A 648 5.07 14.36 -7.28
N MET A 649 5.70 14.02 -8.40
CA MET A 649 5.15 13.03 -9.34
C MET A 649 4.95 11.67 -8.67
N ALA A 650 5.92 11.17 -7.88
CA ALA A 650 5.82 9.90 -7.19
C ALA A 650 4.67 9.88 -6.17
N ILE A 651 4.57 10.92 -5.35
CA ILE A 651 3.57 11.02 -4.30
C ILE A 651 2.17 11.24 -4.87
N LEU A 652 2.01 12.24 -5.76
CA LEU A 652 0.70 12.51 -6.37
C LEU A 652 0.20 11.34 -7.20
N PHE A 653 1.09 10.60 -7.86
CA PHE A 653 0.70 9.37 -8.57
C PHE A 653 0.04 8.37 -7.62
N GLY A 654 0.69 8.08 -6.50
CA GLY A 654 0.16 7.16 -5.50
C GLY A 654 -1.21 7.60 -4.99
N LEU A 655 -1.32 8.85 -4.54
CA LEU A 655 -2.56 9.43 -4.00
C LEU A 655 -3.67 9.53 -5.07
N ALA A 656 -3.31 9.90 -6.29
CA ALA A 656 -4.27 9.96 -7.38
C ALA A 656 -4.86 8.59 -7.73
N MET A 657 -4.04 7.52 -7.72
CA MET A 657 -4.51 6.17 -8.02
C MET A 657 -5.58 5.69 -7.04
N ASP A 658 -5.43 5.98 -5.76
CA ASP A 658 -6.35 5.56 -4.71
C ASP A 658 -7.77 6.03 -4.97
N TYR A 659 -7.96 7.31 -5.26
CA TYR A 659 -9.27 7.88 -5.55
C TYR A 659 -9.87 7.39 -6.87
N GLU A 660 -9.02 7.14 -7.88
CA GLU A 660 -9.48 6.55 -9.13
C GLU A 660 -10.06 5.16 -8.87
N VAL A 661 -9.35 4.33 -8.11
CA VAL A 661 -9.80 2.98 -7.77
C VAL A 661 -11.15 3.04 -7.03
N PHE A 662 -11.28 3.87 -6.00
CA PHE A 662 -12.51 3.97 -5.22
C PHE A 662 -13.70 4.51 -6.01
N LEU A 663 -13.50 5.51 -6.85
CA LEU A 663 -14.59 6.12 -7.61
C LEU A 663 -15.05 5.25 -8.76
N VAL A 664 -14.09 4.69 -9.52
CA VAL A 664 -14.38 3.94 -10.75
C VAL A 664 -14.80 2.50 -10.44
N SER A 665 -14.33 1.87 -9.33
CA SER A 665 -14.80 0.54 -8.93
C SER A 665 -16.32 0.54 -8.67
N GLY A 666 -16.83 1.56 -7.96
CA GLY A 666 -18.28 1.69 -7.76
C GLY A 666 -19.06 1.89 -9.07
N MET A 667 -18.48 2.58 -10.06
CA MET A 667 -19.08 2.70 -11.39
C MET A 667 -19.04 1.37 -12.15
N ARG A 668 -17.95 0.61 -12.04
CA ARG A 668 -17.80 -0.70 -12.66
C ARG A 668 -18.78 -1.72 -12.10
N GLU A 669 -18.88 -1.79 -10.77
CA GLU A 669 -19.82 -2.68 -10.07
C GLU A 669 -21.25 -2.45 -10.57
N GLU A 670 -21.69 -1.18 -10.64
CA GLU A 670 -23.02 -0.85 -11.15
C GLU A 670 -23.15 -1.17 -12.66
N TYR A 671 -22.09 -1.00 -13.45
CA TYR A 671 -22.11 -1.35 -14.87
C TYR A 671 -22.19 -2.86 -15.09
N VAL A 672 -21.47 -3.66 -14.32
CA VAL A 672 -21.54 -5.13 -14.42
C VAL A 672 -22.94 -5.63 -14.15
N LYS A 673 -23.59 -5.06 -13.11
CA LYS A 673 -24.97 -5.41 -12.70
C LYS A 673 -26.05 -4.96 -13.70
N THR A 674 -25.94 -3.74 -14.24
CA THR A 674 -27.05 -3.12 -15.00
C THR A 674 -26.80 -3.02 -16.51
N LYS A 675 -25.54 -3.13 -16.95
CA LYS A 675 -25.09 -2.86 -18.32
C LYS A 675 -25.45 -1.45 -18.86
N ASP A 676 -25.94 -0.56 -17.99
CA ASP A 676 -26.27 0.84 -18.30
C ASP A 676 -25.12 1.76 -17.85
N ALA A 677 -24.33 2.25 -18.82
CA ALA A 677 -23.19 3.10 -18.58
C ALA A 677 -23.54 4.45 -17.94
N ARG A 678 -24.69 5.06 -18.32
CA ARG A 678 -25.12 6.34 -17.71
C ARG A 678 -25.58 6.18 -16.28
N ARG A 679 -26.29 5.11 -16.00
CA ARG A 679 -26.72 4.75 -14.65
C ARG A 679 -25.48 4.44 -13.80
N ALA A 680 -24.54 3.66 -14.32
CA ALA A 680 -23.29 3.32 -13.64
C ALA A 680 -22.50 4.55 -13.20
N VAL A 681 -22.30 5.53 -14.09
CA VAL A 681 -21.64 6.80 -13.74
C VAL A 681 -22.41 7.54 -12.65
N ARG A 682 -23.74 7.67 -12.77
CA ARG A 682 -24.55 8.44 -11.82
C ARG A 682 -24.59 7.80 -10.43
N VAL A 683 -24.85 6.50 -10.35
CA VAL A 683 -25.01 5.77 -9.08
C VAL A 683 -23.66 5.52 -8.43
N GLY A 684 -22.68 5.01 -9.18
CA GLY A 684 -21.32 4.76 -8.68
C GLY A 684 -20.66 6.03 -8.13
N PHE A 685 -20.82 7.16 -8.83
CA PHE A 685 -20.35 8.47 -8.35
C PHE A 685 -21.01 8.88 -7.03
N GLN A 686 -22.34 8.71 -6.90
CA GLN A 686 -23.06 9.11 -5.69
C GLN A 686 -22.60 8.36 -4.43
N HIS A 687 -22.22 7.08 -4.59
CA HIS A 687 -21.70 6.26 -3.49
C HIS A 687 -20.31 6.70 -3.04
N GLY A 688 -19.39 6.95 -3.98
CA GLY A 688 -17.99 7.30 -3.69
C GLY A 688 -17.77 8.78 -3.34
N ALA A 689 -18.49 9.70 -3.99
CA ALA A 689 -18.22 11.14 -3.98
C ALA A 689 -18.08 11.78 -2.58
N ARG A 690 -18.89 11.33 -1.61
CA ARG A 690 -18.84 11.90 -0.26
C ARG A 690 -17.57 11.51 0.50
N VAL A 691 -17.17 10.26 0.38
CA VAL A 691 -15.98 9.76 1.10
C VAL A 691 -14.73 10.35 0.45
N VAL A 692 -14.68 10.35 -0.88
CA VAL A 692 -13.59 10.99 -1.65
C VAL A 692 -13.48 12.50 -1.34
N THR A 693 -14.61 13.24 -1.25
CA THR A 693 -14.57 14.66 -0.87
C THR A 693 -14.02 14.87 0.53
N ALA A 694 -14.43 14.04 1.51
CA ALA A 694 -13.94 14.15 2.88
C ALA A 694 -12.44 13.84 2.95
N ALA A 695 -12.00 12.78 2.30
CA ALA A 695 -10.63 12.35 2.21
C ALA A 695 -9.74 13.43 1.57
N ALA A 696 -10.16 13.96 0.43
CA ALA A 696 -9.43 15.03 -0.27
C ALA A 696 -9.31 16.31 0.56
N LEU A 697 -10.37 16.71 1.27
CA LEU A 697 -10.30 17.86 2.18
C LEU A 697 -9.35 17.61 3.35
N ILE A 698 -9.35 16.40 3.91
CA ILE A 698 -8.44 16.04 5.00
C ILE A 698 -6.99 16.15 4.52
N MET A 699 -6.66 15.53 3.38
CA MET A 699 -5.30 15.58 2.83
C MET A 699 -4.90 16.99 2.45
N PHE A 700 -5.80 17.76 1.81
CA PHE A 700 -5.54 19.17 1.50
C PHE A 700 -5.16 19.95 2.75
N PHE A 701 -5.94 19.87 3.84
CA PHE A 701 -5.65 20.60 5.07
C PHE A 701 -4.42 20.07 5.79
N VAL A 702 -4.15 18.75 5.74
CA VAL A 702 -2.94 18.18 6.31
C VAL A 702 -1.70 18.72 5.60
N PHE A 703 -1.66 18.71 4.27
CA PHE A 703 -0.53 19.27 3.53
C PHE A 703 -0.45 20.82 3.66
N PHE A 704 -1.59 21.49 3.53
CA PHE A 704 -1.62 22.95 3.60
C PHE A 704 -1.20 23.50 4.98
N ALA A 705 -1.34 22.73 6.04
CA ALA A 705 -0.90 23.13 7.38
C ALA A 705 0.61 23.32 7.50
N PHE A 706 1.40 22.66 6.64
CA PHE A 706 2.85 22.84 6.58
C PHE A 706 3.29 24.08 5.77
N VAL A 707 2.36 24.79 5.10
CA VAL A 707 2.70 25.95 4.27
C VAL A 707 3.04 27.20 5.10
N PRO A 708 2.30 27.59 6.16
CA PRO A 708 2.55 28.85 6.88
C PRO A 708 3.91 28.94 7.58
N GLU A 709 4.32 27.86 8.22
CA GLU A 709 5.56 27.78 9.03
C GLU A 709 6.61 26.86 8.45
N GLY A 710 6.31 26.20 7.31
CA GLY A 710 7.31 25.39 6.64
C GLY A 710 8.48 26.27 6.19
N GLU A 711 9.69 25.78 6.37
CA GLU A 711 10.90 26.45 5.92
C GLU A 711 11.31 25.93 4.54
N GLY A 712 11.81 26.79 3.69
CA GLY A 712 12.44 26.50 2.40
C GLY A 712 11.72 25.41 1.57
N ALA A 713 12.35 24.26 1.48
CA ALA A 713 11.91 23.11 0.70
C ALA A 713 10.54 22.56 1.13
N ILE A 714 10.29 22.47 2.43
CA ILE A 714 9.07 21.85 2.99
C ILE A 714 7.83 22.65 2.61
N LYS A 715 7.91 23.98 2.65
CA LYS A 715 6.84 24.89 2.23
C LYS A 715 6.44 24.68 0.77
N ALA A 716 7.43 24.54 -0.12
CA ALA A 716 7.20 24.31 -1.55
C ALA A 716 6.58 22.93 -1.79
N ILE A 717 7.09 21.86 -1.14
CA ILE A 717 6.55 20.50 -1.21
C ILE A 717 5.11 20.47 -0.70
N ALA A 718 4.85 21.08 0.44
CA ALA A 718 3.53 21.10 1.08
C ALA A 718 2.48 21.81 0.21
N LEU A 719 2.82 22.99 -0.35
CA LEU A 719 1.92 23.70 -1.25
C LEU A 719 1.65 22.92 -2.53
N ALA A 720 2.71 22.37 -3.13
CA ALA A 720 2.61 21.57 -4.34
C ALA A 720 1.69 20.34 -4.14
N LEU A 721 1.84 19.62 -3.02
CA LEU A 721 0.99 18.48 -2.66
C LEU A 721 -0.45 18.90 -2.36
N ALA A 722 -0.64 19.98 -1.61
CA ALA A 722 -1.97 20.51 -1.30
C ALA A 722 -2.74 20.89 -2.58
N VAL A 723 -2.11 21.65 -3.46
CA VAL A 723 -2.69 22.05 -4.77
C VAL A 723 -2.94 20.82 -5.63
N GLY A 724 -1.96 19.93 -5.73
CA GLY A 724 -2.06 18.70 -6.52
C GLY A 724 -3.24 17.83 -6.11
N VAL A 725 -3.39 17.57 -4.80
CA VAL A 725 -4.53 16.80 -4.25
C VAL A 725 -5.85 17.53 -4.48
N PHE A 726 -5.90 18.85 -4.27
CA PHE A 726 -7.12 19.62 -4.50
C PHE A 726 -7.56 19.55 -5.97
N VAL A 727 -6.64 19.80 -6.90
CA VAL A 727 -6.89 19.75 -8.35
C VAL A 727 -7.32 18.35 -8.78
N ASP A 728 -6.58 17.32 -8.36
CA ASP A 728 -6.91 15.93 -8.71
C ASP A 728 -8.29 15.54 -8.20
N ALA A 729 -8.57 15.76 -6.93
CA ALA A 729 -9.83 15.33 -6.33
C ALA A 729 -11.04 16.10 -6.89
N PHE A 730 -11.01 17.43 -6.96
CA PHE A 730 -12.20 18.22 -7.28
C PHE A 730 -12.36 18.49 -8.77
N LEU A 731 -11.27 18.83 -9.47
CA LEU A 731 -11.34 19.17 -10.90
C LEU A 731 -11.25 17.89 -11.76
N VAL A 732 -10.30 17.03 -11.47
CA VAL A 732 -10.14 15.81 -12.28
C VAL A 732 -11.16 14.74 -11.86
N ARG A 733 -11.16 14.26 -10.61
CA ARG A 733 -11.98 13.11 -10.19
C ARG A 733 -13.47 13.43 -10.08
N MET A 734 -13.81 14.55 -9.48
CA MET A 734 -15.21 14.91 -9.26
C MET A 734 -15.88 15.54 -10.49
N THR A 735 -15.12 16.04 -11.46
CA THR A 735 -15.66 16.76 -12.63
C THR A 735 -15.27 16.14 -13.96
N LEU A 736 -13.95 16.01 -14.23
CA LEU A 736 -13.47 15.51 -15.53
C LEU A 736 -13.80 14.03 -15.75
N VAL A 737 -13.56 13.17 -14.72
CA VAL A 737 -13.80 11.72 -14.80
C VAL A 737 -15.26 11.40 -15.14
N PRO A 738 -16.29 11.86 -14.42
CA PRO A 738 -17.68 11.56 -14.77
C PRO A 738 -18.08 12.17 -16.13
N ALA A 739 -17.51 13.30 -16.54
CA ALA A 739 -17.75 13.88 -17.86
C ALA A 739 -17.23 12.95 -18.99
N ILE A 740 -15.96 12.54 -18.89
CA ILE A 740 -15.33 11.63 -19.88
C ILE A 740 -16.04 10.26 -19.88
N MET A 741 -16.33 9.67 -18.72
CA MET A 741 -17.03 8.39 -18.62
C MET A 741 -18.44 8.44 -19.21
N THR A 742 -19.10 9.59 -19.15
CA THR A 742 -20.42 9.82 -19.77
C THR A 742 -20.31 9.83 -21.30
N LEU A 743 -19.25 10.42 -21.86
CA LEU A 743 -19.01 10.46 -23.32
C LEU A 743 -18.59 9.08 -23.84
N LEU A 744 -17.69 8.39 -23.15
CA LEU A 744 -17.22 7.07 -23.56
C LEU A 744 -18.31 6.00 -23.47
N GLY A 745 -19.26 6.14 -22.55
CA GLY A 745 -20.36 5.21 -22.38
C GLY A 745 -19.88 3.76 -22.19
N LYS A 746 -20.40 2.84 -23.04
CA LYS A 746 -20.00 1.42 -22.99
C LYS A 746 -18.53 1.16 -23.38
N HIS A 747 -17.92 2.03 -24.17
CA HIS A 747 -16.53 1.89 -24.59
C HIS A 747 -15.55 2.11 -23.45
N ALA A 748 -15.96 2.77 -22.37
CA ALA A 748 -15.15 2.92 -21.19
C ALA A 748 -14.73 1.58 -20.55
N TRP A 749 -15.47 0.50 -20.81
CA TRP A 749 -15.28 -0.83 -20.21
C TRP A 749 -14.75 -1.87 -21.23
N TYR A 750 -14.24 -1.40 -22.36
CA TYR A 750 -13.72 -2.28 -23.39
C TYR A 750 -12.31 -2.79 -23.06
N LEU A 751 -12.11 -4.12 -23.15
CA LEU A 751 -10.82 -4.79 -23.05
C LEU A 751 -10.68 -5.77 -24.23
N PRO A 752 -9.61 -5.70 -25.03
CA PRO A 752 -9.32 -6.68 -26.07
C PRO A 752 -9.15 -8.09 -25.52
N LYS A 753 -9.66 -9.10 -26.22
CA LYS A 753 -9.61 -10.49 -25.76
C LYS A 753 -8.19 -11.02 -25.51
N TRP A 754 -7.21 -10.58 -26.31
CA TRP A 754 -5.82 -10.98 -26.14
C TRP A 754 -5.22 -10.45 -24.81
N LEU A 755 -5.51 -9.19 -24.48
CA LEU A 755 -5.04 -8.56 -23.25
C LEU A 755 -5.74 -9.16 -22.02
N GLY A 756 -7.01 -9.52 -22.16
CA GLY A 756 -7.80 -10.18 -21.11
C GLY A 756 -7.29 -11.57 -20.71
N ARG A 757 -6.52 -12.24 -21.61
CA ARG A 757 -5.87 -13.54 -21.30
C ARG A 757 -4.55 -13.39 -20.53
N ILE A 758 -3.85 -12.27 -20.73
CA ILE A 758 -2.53 -11.99 -20.11
C ILE A 758 -2.69 -11.39 -18.71
N LEU A 759 -3.69 -10.50 -18.55
CA LEU A 759 -3.88 -9.81 -17.28
C LEU A 759 -4.47 -10.73 -16.21
N PRO A 760 -3.87 -10.80 -15.01
CA PRO A 760 -4.44 -11.56 -13.90
C PRO A 760 -5.80 -10.98 -13.48
N ASN A 761 -6.65 -11.84 -12.91
CA ASN A 761 -7.92 -11.40 -12.34
C ASN A 761 -7.72 -11.01 -10.89
N VAL A 762 -7.74 -9.71 -10.61
CA VAL A 762 -7.61 -9.16 -9.26
C VAL A 762 -9.01 -8.82 -8.75
N ASP A 763 -9.51 -9.63 -7.81
CA ASP A 763 -10.80 -9.38 -7.13
C ASP A 763 -10.61 -8.29 -6.06
N VAL A 764 -10.80 -7.04 -6.44
CA VAL A 764 -10.80 -5.87 -5.54
C VAL A 764 -12.20 -5.65 -4.95
N GLU A 765 -13.23 -6.17 -5.61
CA GLU A 765 -14.64 -5.95 -5.26
C GLU A 765 -15.15 -6.92 -4.19
N GLY A 766 -14.40 -8.03 -3.93
CA GLY A 766 -14.76 -9.03 -2.92
C GLY A 766 -15.92 -9.93 -3.36
N GLU A 767 -16.07 -10.20 -4.66
CA GLU A 767 -17.09 -11.11 -5.19
C GLU A 767 -16.89 -12.52 -4.63
N SER A 768 -15.65 -13.00 -4.61
CA SER A 768 -15.28 -14.27 -3.99
C SER A 768 -15.58 -14.34 -2.47
N LEU A 769 -15.54 -13.20 -1.78
CA LEU A 769 -15.94 -13.14 -0.36
C LEU A 769 -17.46 -13.23 -0.19
N ARG A 770 -18.22 -12.61 -1.08
CA ARG A 770 -19.71 -12.66 -1.01
C ARG A 770 -20.18 -14.09 -1.23
N GLU A 771 -19.68 -14.78 -2.24
CA GLU A 771 -19.94 -16.19 -2.49
C GLU A 771 -19.58 -17.03 -1.25
N HIS A 772 -18.39 -16.81 -0.67
CA HIS A 772 -17.98 -17.52 0.54
C HIS A 772 -18.88 -17.27 1.77
N ILE A 773 -19.41 -16.03 1.92
CA ILE A 773 -20.34 -15.71 3.01
C ILE A 773 -21.70 -16.37 2.78
N GLU A 774 -22.23 -16.32 1.55
CA GLU A 774 -23.48 -16.96 1.17
C GLU A 774 -23.40 -18.47 1.36
N GLU A 775 -22.31 -19.10 0.93
CA GLU A 775 -22.02 -20.53 1.18
C GLU A 775 -22.02 -20.86 2.67
N ARG A 776 -21.34 -20.05 3.49
CA ARG A 776 -21.32 -20.26 4.95
C ARG A 776 -22.67 -20.05 5.62
N GLU A 777 -23.47 -19.10 5.17
CA GLU A 777 -24.81 -18.90 5.68
C GLU A 777 -25.74 -20.04 5.28
N TRP A 778 -25.55 -20.59 4.07
CA TRP A 778 -26.23 -21.81 3.63
C TRP A 778 -25.82 -23.00 4.49
N ALA A 779 -24.52 -23.24 4.71
CA ALA A 779 -24.01 -24.35 5.51
C ALA A 779 -24.51 -24.30 6.97
N ARG A 780 -24.64 -23.12 7.57
CA ARG A 780 -25.16 -22.95 8.93
C ARG A 780 -26.64 -23.32 9.10
N ARG A 781 -27.38 -23.42 8.00
CA ARG A 781 -28.79 -23.83 8.01
C ARG A 781 -28.98 -25.35 7.93
N HIS A 782 -27.89 -26.09 7.72
CA HIS A 782 -27.90 -27.53 7.56
C HIS A 782 -26.99 -28.17 8.61
N ASP A 783 -27.54 -29.12 9.38
CA ASP A 783 -26.84 -29.79 10.51
C ASP A 783 -26.21 -31.14 10.13
N GLY A 784 -26.29 -31.58 8.88
CA GLY A 784 -25.71 -32.82 8.38
C GLY A 784 -24.17 -32.82 8.46
N ALA A 785 -23.58 -33.99 8.64
CA ALA A 785 -22.12 -34.14 8.51
C ALA A 785 -21.66 -33.92 7.08
N VAL A 786 -22.48 -34.30 6.10
CA VAL A 786 -22.27 -34.03 4.67
C VAL A 786 -23.63 -33.64 4.08
N THR A 787 -23.73 -32.43 3.56
CA THR A 787 -24.97 -31.97 2.91
C THR A 787 -24.63 -31.44 1.52
N ALA A 788 -25.39 -31.87 0.53
CA ALA A 788 -25.30 -31.41 -0.85
C ALA A 788 -26.66 -30.94 -1.34
N GLU A 789 -26.69 -29.82 -2.08
CA GLU A 789 -27.89 -29.29 -2.74
C GLU A 789 -27.55 -28.94 -4.19
N ASP A 790 -28.23 -29.62 -5.11
CA ASP A 790 -27.99 -29.52 -6.56
C ASP A 790 -26.51 -29.68 -6.98
N LEU A 791 -25.81 -30.58 -6.28
CA LEU A 791 -24.39 -30.84 -6.49
C LEU A 791 -24.16 -31.43 -7.89
N ALA A 792 -23.40 -30.75 -8.71
CA ALA A 792 -22.92 -31.22 -10.00
C ALA A 792 -21.37 -31.23 -10.03
N VAL A 793 -20.82 -32.31 -10.56
CA VAL A 793 -19.41 -32.50 -10.85
C VAL A 793 -19.30 -32.96 -12.30
N GLU A 794 -18.37 -32.38 -13.07
CA GLU A 794 -18.20 -32.70 -14.50
C GLU A 794 -17.98 -34.23 -14.67
N GLY A 795 -18.88 -34.86 -15.40
CA GLY A 795 -18.91 -36.34 -15.59
C GLY A 795 -19.70 -37.12 -14.57
N SER A 796 -20.33 -36.50 -13.57
CA SER A 796 -21.15 -37.22 -12.57
C SER A 796 -22.64 -37.40 -12.94
N GLY A 797 -23.06 -36.90 -14.11
CA GLY A 797 -24.45 -36.98 -14.54
C GLY A 797 -25.29 -35.78 -14.06
N ALA A 798 -26.59 -36.02 -13.76
CA ALA A 798 -27.48 -34.95 -13.30
C ALA A 798 -27.16 -34.52 -11.86
N PRO A 799 -27.51 -33.27 -11.46
CA PRO A 799 -27.28 -32.77 -10.11
C PRO A 799 -27.95 -33.63 -9.04
N VAL A 800 -27.30 -33.79 -7.89
CA VAL A 800 -27.77 -34.62 -6.78
C VAL A 800 -27.85 -33.79 -5.48
N SER A 801 -28.92 -34.08 -4.70
CA SER A 801 -29.13 -33.44 -3.39
C SER A 801 -29.27 -34.54 -2.33
N PHE A 802 -28.55 -34.40 -1.21
CA PHE A 802 -28.60 -35.34 -0.08
C PHE A 802 -28.14 -34.68 1.22
N ASP A 803 -28.59 -35.28 2.33
CA ASP A 803 -28.17 -34.88 3.67
C ASP A 803 -27.81 -36.12 4.48
N ILE A 804 -26.58 -36.20 5.00
CA ILE A 804 -26.03 -37.33 5.73
C ILE A 804 -25.73 -36.87 7.16
N PRO A 805 -26.50 -37.37 8.14
CA PRO A 805 -26.30 -37.06 9.55
C PRO A 805 -24.94 -37.57 10.07
N ALA A 806 -24.41 -36.89 11.10
CA ALA A 806 -23.16 -37.34 11.75
C ALA A 806 -23.29 -38.74 12.34
N GLY A 807 -22.23 -39.56 12.16
CA GLY A 807 -22.19 -40.92 12.68
C GLY A 807 -23.08 -41.93 11.94
N SER A 808 -23.80 -41.56 10.87
CA SER A 808 -24.61 -42.47 10.05
C SER A 808 -23.77 -43.22 9.02
N VAL A 809 -24.40 -44.17 8.37
CA VAL A 809 -23.87 -44.91 7.20
C VAL A 809 -24.69 -44.46 5.99
N ALA A 810 -24.02 -43.96 4.97
CA ALA A 810 -24.66 -43.63 3.71
C ALA A 810 -24.21 -44.58 2.62
N VAL A 811 -25.15 -45.03 1.79
CA VAL A 811 -24.86 -45.84 0.61
C VAL A 811 -25.22 -45.02 -0.63
N ILE A 812 -24.21 -44.82 -1.47
CA ILE A 812 -24.38 -44.12 -2.75
C ILE A 812 -24.36 -45.22 -3.84
N THR A 813 -25.43 -45.27 -4.65
CA THR A 813 -25.56 -46.21 -5.77
C THR A 813 -25.63 -45.48 -7.11
N GLY A 814 -25.16 -46.12 -8.16
CA GLY A 814 -25.12 -45.58 -9.50
C GLY A 814 -23.85 -45.94 -10.27
N GLU A 815 -23.60 -45.28 -11.38
CA GLU A 815 -22.42 -45.50 -12.23
C GLU A 815 -21.13 -45.26 -11.47
N THR A 816 -20.11 -46.12 -11.65
CA THR A 816 -18.83 -46.03 -10.91
C THR A 816 -18.12 -44.72 -11.09
N ALA A 817 -18.11 -44.17 -12.29
CA ALA A 817 -17.47 -42.87 -12.56
C ALA A 817 -18.16 -41.74 -11.74
N ALA A 818 -19.48 -41.74 -11.70
CA ALA A 818 -20.27 -40.75 -10.95
C ALA A 818 -20.05 -40.88 -9.44
N ARG A 819 -20.05 -42.12 -8.90
CA ARG A 819 -19.81 -42.37 -7.46
C ARG A 819 -18.43 -41.87 -7.03
N ARG A 820 -17.38 -42.17 -7.84
CA ARG A 820 -15.99 -41.75 -7.57
C ARG A 820 -15.85 -40.24 -7.57
N LEU A 821 -16.47 -39.55 -8.55
CA LEU A 821 -16.44 -38.08 -8.64
C LEU A 821 -17.14 -37.45 -7.44
N ILE A 822 -18.33 -37.89 -7.07
CA ILE A 822 -19.06 -37.43 -5.90
C ILE A 822 -18.28 -37.72 -4.60
N GLY A 823 -17.74 -38.94 -4.45
CA GLY A 823 -16.90 -39.30 -3.30
C GLY A 823 -15.63 -38.42 -3.19
N ALA A 824 -14.97 -38.14 -4.32
CA ALA A 824 -13.81 -37.27 -4.39
C ALA A 824 -14.17 -35.81 -4.09
N ALA A 825 -15.34 -35.35 -4.51
CA ALA A 825 -15.83 -34.02 -4.18
C ALA A 825 -16.11 -33.89 -2.68
N VAL A 826 -16.78 -34.87 -2.07
CA VAL A 826 -17.01 -34.93 -0.61
C VAL A 826 -15.68 -34.96 0.16
N ALA A 827 -14.67 -35.65 -0.34
CA ALA A 827 -13.34 -35.66 0.26
C ALA A 827 -12.52 -34.37 0.02
N GLY A 828 -13.08 -33.39 -0.67
CA GLY A 828 -12.41 -32.15 -0.99
C GLY A 828 -11.23 -32.27 -1.97
N ARG A 829 -11.22 -33.34 -2.78
CA ARG A 829 -10.17 -33.64 -3.76
C ARG A 829 -10.47 -33.04 -5.15
N ILE A 830 -11.76 -32.89 -5.45
CA ILE A 830 -12.26 -32.30 -6.71
C ILE A 830 -13.23 -31.18 -6.34
N ALA A 831 -13.20 -30.07 -7.09
CA ALA A 831 -14.13 -28.99 -6.90
C ALA A 831 -15.48 -29.30 -7.58
N PRO A 832 -16.62 -29.03 -6.95
CA PRO A 832 -17.91 -29.03 -7.62
C PRO A 832 -17.98 -27.96 -8.71
N ASP A 833 -18.68 -28.25 -9.81
CA ASP A 833 -18.92 -27.27 -10.89
C ASP A 833 -20.15 -26.41 -10.64
N ALA A 834 -21.14 -26.97 -9.93
CA ALA A 834 -22.35 -26.25 -9.54
C ALA A 834 -22.97 -26.85 -8.27
N GLY A 835 -23.89 -26.10 -7.67
CA GLY A 835 -24.58 -26.50 -6.43
C GLY A 835 -23.78 -26.15 -5.19
N HIS A 836 -24.30 -26.60 -4.03
CA HIS A 836 -23.68 -26.36 -2.73
C HIS A 836 -23.28 -27.69 -2.08
N LEU A 837 -22.09 -27.73 -1.49
CA LEU A 837 -21.61 -28.90 -0.76
C LEU A 837 -20.95 -28.46 0.55
N GLN A 838 -21.41 -28.99 1.67
CA GLN A 838 -20.72 -28.81 2.94
C GLN A 838 -20.31 -30.17 3.52
N VAL A 839 -19.15 -30.22 4.18
CA VAL A 839 -18.62 -31.39 4.90
C VAL A 839 -18.15 -30.91 6.27
N LEU A 840 -18.73 -31.43 7.33
CA LEU A 840 -18.42 -31.11 8.72
C LEU A 840 -18.47 -29.58 9.00
N GLY A 841 -19.45 -28.88 8.40
CA GLY A 841 -19.64 -27.45 8.50
C GLY A 841 -18.66 -26.60 7.69
N HIS A 842 -17.85 -27.21 6.82
CA HIS A 842 -16.95 -26.55 5.89
C HIS A 842 -17.53 -26.55 4.48
N CYS A 843 -17.56 -25.41 3.83
CA CYS A 843 -18.04 -25.28 2.46
C CYS A 843 -16.99 -25.63 1.43
N LEU A 844 -17.35 -26.39 0.41
CA LEU A 844 -16.53 -26.76 -0.71
C LEU A 844 -16.97 -26.02 -1.98
N PRO A 845 -16.03 -25.56 -2.83
CA PRO A 845 -14.58 -25.84 -2.82
C PRO A 845 -13.75 -24.89 -1.94
N SER A 846 -14.33 -23.84 -1.35
CA SER A 846 -13.62 -22.75 -0.66
C SER A 846 -12.80 -23.20 0.57
N GLU A 847 -13.20 -24.27 1.26
CA GLU A 847 -12.54 -24.82 2.44
C GLU A 847 -12.04 -26.28 2.25
N SER A 848 -11.58 -26.63 1.04
CA SER A 848 -11.10 -27.99 0.72
C SER A 848 -9.92 -28.47 1.58
N GLY A 849 -9.01 -27.56 1.98
CA GLY A 849 -7.84 -27.94 2.81
C GLY A 849 -8.20 -28.48 4.19
N PRO A 850 -9.06 -27.85 5.00
CA PRO A 850 -9.60 -28.41 6.23
C PRO A 850 -10.35 -29.73 6.04
N VAL A 851 -11.19 -29.84 5.00
CA VAL A 851 -11.97 -31.04 4.69
C VAL A 851 -11.06 -32.20 4.36
N ALA A 852 -10.06 -32.01 3.48
CA ALA A 852 -9.13 -33.04 3.07
C ALA A 852 -8.28 -33.65 4.21
N LYS A 853 -8.21 -32.98 5.36
CA LYS A 853 -7.54 -33.47 6.58
C LYS A 853 -8.45 -34.30 7.50
N ARG A 854 -9.78 -34.15 7.31
CA ARG A 854 -10.80 -34.80 8.18
C ARG A 854 -11.62 -35.84 7.45
N VAL A 855 -11.40 -35.96 6.13
CA VAL A 855 -12.09 -36.96 5.30
C VAL A 855 -11.07 -37.91 4.67
N THR A 856 -11.22 -39.19 4.88
CA THR A 856 -10.41 -40.20 4.21
C THR A 856 -11.21 -40.81 3.07
N LEU A 857 -10.58 -40.91 1.89
CA LEU A 857 -11.11 -41.58 0.71
C LEU A 857 -10.36 -42.89 0.51
N VAL A 858 -11.09 -43.99 0.51
CA VAL A 858 -10.60 -45.36 0.25
C VAL A 858 -11.20 -45.86 -1.06
N ASP A 859 -10.35 -46.01 -2.05
CA ASP A 859 -10.70 -46.68 -3.32
C ASP A 859 -10.18 -48.11 -3.30
N LEU A 860 -11.09 -49.07 -3.30
CA LEU A 860 -10.76 -50.49 -3.16
C LEU A 860 -10.15 -51.06 -4.43
N GLU A 861 -10.27 -50.39 -5.57
CA GLU A 861 -9.77 -50.88 -6.87
C GLU A 861 -8.34 -50.41 -7.18
N SER A 862 -8.00 -49.17 -6.81
CA SER A 862 -6.81 -48.50 -7.33
C SER A 862 -5.49 -48.78 -6.60
N ARG A 863 -5.48 -49.40 -5.39
CA ARG A 863 -4.24 -49.66 -4.65
C ARG A 863 -4.28 -51.02 -3.95
N ARG A 864 -3.62 -51.98 -4.54
CA ARG A 864 -3.23 -53.21 -3.83
C ARG A 864 -1.84 -53.00 -3.24
N PRO A 865 -1.68 -53.13 -1.91
CA PRO A 865 -0.37 -53.24 -1.30
C PRO A 865 0.35 -54.51 -1.86
N ASP A 866 1.69 -54.50 -1.76
CA ASP A 866 2.48 -55.64 -2.19
C ASP A 866 2.00 -56.92 -1.48
N ALA A 867 1.73 -57.99 -2.26
CA ALA A 867 1.23 -59.25 -1.75
C ALA A 867 2.13 -59.92 -0.69
N THR A 868 3.41 -59.52 -0.63
CA THR A 868 4.40 -60.03 0.33
C THR A 868 4.40 -59.26 1.67
N THR A 869 3.75 -58.11 1.73
CA THR A 869 3.64 -57.29 2.96
C THR A 869 2.76 -58.01 3.98
N THR A 870 3.12 -58.02 5.26
CA THR A 870 2.27 -58.56 6.32
C THR A 870 1.16 -57.56 6.71
N VAL A 871 0.05 -58.10 7.24
CA VAL A 871 -1.06 -57.25 7.76
C VAL A 871 -0.55 -56.29 8.83
N GLY A 872 0.33 -56.75 9.70
CA GLY A 872 0.91 -55.94 10.76
C GLY A 872 1.76 -54.78 10.23
N ASP A 873 2.59 -55.06 9.22
CA ASP A 873 3.44 -54.00 8.64
C ASP A 873 2.60 -52.94 7.94
N ALA A 874 1.58 -53.36 7.16
CA ALA A 874 0.69 -52.43 6.48
C ALA A 874 -0.07 -51.49 7.46
N LEU A 875 -0.62 -52.04 8.55
CA LEU A 875 -1.30 -51.25 9.59
C LEU A 875 -0.34 -50.37 10.36
N ASN A 876 0.85 -50.86 10.75
CA ASN A 876 1.86 -50.11 11.47
C ASN A 876 2.40 -48.95 10.62
N GLU A 877 2.64 -49.17 9.33
CA GLU A 877 3.08 -48.12 8.41
C GLU A 877 2.03 -47.01 8.34
N ARG A 878 0.75 -47.36 8.17
CA ARG A 878 -0.33 -46.38 8.08
C ARG A 878 -0.54 -45.59 9.38
N LEU A 879 -0.55 -46.28 10.52
CA LEU A 879 -0.64 -45.61 11.83
C LEU A 879 0.54 -44.67 12.08
N ARG A 880 1.75 -45.03 11.61
CA ARG A 880 2.95 -44.21 11.74
C ARG A 880 2.87 -42.93 10.94
N LEU A 881 2.23 -42.91 9.76
CA LEU A 881 2.03 -41.73 8.94
C LEU A 881 1.13 -40.69 9.62
N GLY A 882 0.20 -41.13 10.48
CA GLY A 882 -0.68 -40.25 11.27
C GLY A 882 -0.01 -39.67 12.53
N LEU A 883 1.21 -40.10 12.89
CA LEU A 883 1.89 -39.65 14.11
C LEU A 883 3.08 -38.73 13.82
N PRO A 884 3.41 -37.80 14.74
CA PRO A 884 4.64 -36.99 14.67
C PRO A 884 5.88 -37.90 14.60
N TRP A 885 6.90 -37.51 13.83
CA TRP A 885 8.11 -38.30 13.54
C TRP A 885 8.84 -38.89 14.79
N PHE A 886 8.64 -38.26 15.96
CA PHE A 886 9.27 -38.65 17.24
C PHE A 886 8.41 -39.61 18.11
N ARG A 887 7.15 -39.90 17.67
CA ARG A 887 6.27 -40.85 18.38
C ARG A 887 6.29 -42.23 17.71
N ARG A 888 6.28 -43.29 18.51
CA ARG A 888 6.10 -44.70 18.05
C ARG A 888 4.62 -45.05 18.03
N VAL A 889 4.22 -45.91 17.15
CA VAL A 889 2.87 -46.51 17.13
C VAL A 889 2.67 -47.33 18.42
N PRO A 890 1.61 -47.10 19.19
CA PRO A 890 1.28 -47.92 20.33
C PRO A 890 0.96 -49.36 19.87
N GLN A 891 1.50 -50.38 20.52
CA GLN A 891 1.28 -51.77 20.11
C GLN A 891 -0.20 -52.16 20.12
N GLY A 892 -1.02 -51.60 21.01
CA GLY A 892 -2.45 -51.86 21.10
C GLY A 892 -3.28 -51.35 19.91
N ASP A 893 -2.86 -50.32 19.21
CA ASP A 893 -3.64 -49.73 18.11
C ASP A 893 -3.74 -50.69 16.91
N THR A 894 -2.67 -51.43 16.61
CA THR A 894 -2.65 -52.44 15.54
C THR A 894 -3.51 -53.65 15.90
N GLU A 895 -3.40 -54.14 17.15
CA GLU A 895 -4.20 -55.26 17.65
C GLU A 895 -5.70 -54.92 17.70
N GLU A 896 -6.04 -53.70 18.07
CA GLU A 896 -7.42 -53.17 18.05
C GLU A 896 -8.03 -53.22 16.65
N LEU A 897 -7.30 -52.72 15.62
CA LEU A 897 -7.77 -52.69 14.24
C LEU A 897 -7.95 -54.13 13.71
N ILE A 898 -7.03 -55.05 14.00
CA ILE A 898 -7.16 -56.48 13.65
C ILE A 898 -8.38 -57.07 14.35
N GLY A 899 -8.59 -56.76 15.63
CA GLY A 899 -9.76 -57.19 16.38
C GLY A 899 -11.08 -56.74 15.75
N ARG A 900 -11.13 -55.51 15.27
CA ARG A 900 -12.29 -54.94 14.55
C ARG A 900 -12.53 -55.65 13.20
N ILE A 901 -11.47 -55.90 12.43
CA ILE A 901 -11.57 -56.67 11.18
C ILE A 901 -12.08 -58.10 11.46
N ASN A 902 -11.51 -58.79 12.45
CA ASN A 902 -11.93 -60.14 12.82
C ASN A 902 -13.36 -60.16 13.34
N GLY A 903 -13.80 -59.16 14.08
CA GLY A 903 -15.19 -58.99 14.49
C GLY A 903 -16.15 -58.79 13.30
N ALA A 904 -15.72 -58.09 12.27
CA ALA A 904 -16.48 -57.89 11.03
C ALA A 904 -16.56 -59.17 10.20
N LEU A 905 -15.50 -60.00 10.19
CA LEU A 905 -15.44 -61.27 9.47
C LEU A 905 -16.22 -62.38 10.16
N ALA A 906 -16.39 -62.34 11.48
CA ALA A 906 -17.00 -63.41 12.27
C ALA A 906 -18.48 -63.74 11.86
N GLY A 907 -19.17 -62.83 11.16
CA GLY A 907 -20.53 -63.07 10.65
C GLY A 907 -20.62 -63.47 9.18
N ILE A 908 -19.47 -63.69 8.51
CA ILE A 908 -19.41 -63.92 7.06
C ILE A 908 -18.95 -65.32 6.80
N GLU A 909 -19.81 -66.14 6.14
CA GLU A 909 -19.58 -67.57 5.87
C GLU A 909 -18.39 -67.73 4.89
N GLY A 910 -17.44 -68.56 5.24
CA GLY A 910 -16.24 -68.84 4.42
C GLY A 910 -15.02 -67.96 4.74
N GLU A 911 -15.12 -66.93 5.60
CA GLU A 911 -14.00 -66.11 6.00
C GLU A 911 -13.33 -66.60 7.29
N THR A 912 -12.00 -66.41 7.40
CA THR A 912 -11.20 -66.83 8.56
C THR A 912 -10.58 -65.65 9.23
N PRO A 913 -10.45 -65.60 10.56
CA PRO A 913 -9.77 -64.54 11.28
C PRO A 913 -8.34 -64.36 10.75
N ILE A 914 -7.94 -63.06 10.69
CA ILE A 914 -6.59 -62.67 10.26
C ILE A 914 -5.66 -62.52 11.44
N ASP A 915 -4.38 -62.81 11.19
CA ASP A 915 -3.27 -62.63 12.13
C ASP A 915 -2.33 -61.53 11.60
N ILE A 916 -1.60 -60.91 12.50
CA ILE A 916 -0.61 -59.83 12.25
C ILE A 916 0.50 -60.32 11.27
N HIS A 917 0.86 -61.58 11.29
CA HIS A 917 1.94 -62.19 10.48
C HIS A 917 1.48 -62.70 9.10
N ARG A 918 0.19 -62.70 8.82
CA ARG A 918 -0.36 -63.18 7.56
C ARG A 918 -0.03 -62.20 6.44
N THR A 919 0.38 -62.69 5.28
CA THR A 919 0.70 -61.83 4.13
C THR A 919 -0.57 -61.42 3.41
N LEU A 920 -0.53 -60.24 2.75
CA LEU A 920 -1.69 -59.70 2.02
C LEU A 920 -2.12 -60.60 0.87
N GLY A 921 -1.19 -61.36 0.26
CA GLY A 921 -1.47 -62.32 -0.81
C GLY A 921 -2.24 -63.54 -0.36
N GLU A 922 -2.26 -63.86 0.93
CA GLU A 922 -2.97 -64.98 1.51
C GLU A 922 -4.42 -64.66 1.91
N LEU A 923 -4.78 -63.36 1.84
CA LEU A 923 -6.11 -62.91 2.23
C LEU A 923 -7.11 -63.06 1.09
N THR A 924 -8.36 -63.39 1.44
CA THR A 924 -9.46 -63.39 0.47
C THR A 924 -9.68 -61.97 -0.06
N PRO A 925 -10.26 -61.76 -1.25
CA PRO A 925 -10.57 -60.42 -1.77
C PRO A 925 -11.41 -59.58 -0.83
N LEU A 926 -12.38 -60.17 -0.15
CA LEU A 926 -13.20 -59.49 0.85
C LEU A 926 -12.37 -59.00 2.04
N THR A 927 -11.51 -59.91 2.58
CA THR A 927 -10.63 -59.55 3.70
C THR A 927 -9.62 -58.48 3.33
N GLN A 928 -9.08 -58.49 2.08
CA GLN A 928 -8.22 -57.41 1.57
C GLN A 928 -8.97 -56.06 1.51
N SER A 929 -10.25 -56.08 1.07
CA SER A 929 -11.08 -54.87 1.02
C SER A 929 -11.36 -54.31 2.43
N LEU A 930 -11.68 -55.16 3.39
CA LEU A 930 -11.89 -54.75 4.78
C LEU A 930 -10.60 -54.26 5.45
N LEU A 931 -9.45 -54.84 5.10
CA LEU A 931 -8.14 -54.33 5.53
C LEU A 931 -7.87 -52.95 4.94
N ALA A 932 -8.18 -52.70 3.66
CA ALA A 932 -8.06 -51.37 3.04
C ALA A 932 -8.94 -50.32 3.74
N VAL A 933 -10.15 -50.71 4.14
CA VAL A 933 -11.04 -49.88 4.97
C VAL A 933 -10.39 -49.58 6.34
N ALA A 934 -9.83 -50.60 7.00
CA ALA A 934 -9.16 -50.42 8.29
C ALA A 934 -7.92 -49.53 8.20
N LEU A 935 -7.17 -49.59 7.09
CA LEU A 935 -6.09 -48.67 6.78
C LEU A 935 -6.61 -47.20 6.64
N GLY A 936 -7.81 -47.03 6.07
CA GLY A 936 -8.48 -45.71 6.02
C GLY A 936 -8.96 -45.26 7.40
N VAL A 937 -9.46 -46.15 8.25
CA VAL A 937 -9.88 -45.85 9.63
C VAL A 937 -8.67 -45.45 10.51
N ALA A 938 -7.49 -45.99 10.24
CA ALA A 938 -6.24 -45.66 10.94
C ALA A 938 -5.89 -44.17 10.86
N ASP A 939 -6.40 -43.42 9.86
CA ASP A 939 -6.25 -41.94 9.75
C ASP A 939 -7.07 -41.16 10.79
N ARG A 940 -7.96 -41.84 11.53
CA ARG A 940 -8.85 -41.22 12.53
C ARG A 940 -9.66 -40.05 11.98
N SER A 941 -10.17 -40.19 10.76
CA SER A 941 -10.99 -39.18 10.10
C SER A 941 -12.42 -39.17 10.63
N ASP A 942 -13.07 -37.98 10.55
CA ASP A 942 -14.47 -37.82 10.96
C ASP A 942 -15.47 -38.34 9.92
N VAL A 943 -15.04 -38.39 8.64
CA VAL A 943 -15.80 -38.94 7.52
C VAL A 943 -14.92 -39.90 6.74
N LEU A 944 -15.44 -41.12 6.49
CA LEU A 944 -14.81 -42.15 5.71
C LEU A 944 -15.62 -42.38 4.43
N VAL A 945 -15.03 -42.15 3.29
CA VAL A 945 -15.60 -42.40 1.97
C VAL A 945 -14.95 -43.67 1.41
N VAL A 946 -15.74 -44.69 1.12
CA VAL A 946 -15.27 -45.97 0.57
C VAL A 946 -15.94 -46.21 -0.76
N ASP A 947 -15.17 -46.34 -1.84
CA ASP A 947 -15.69 -46.72 -3.15
C ASP A 947 -15.30 -48.18 -3.44
N ALA A 948 -16.34 -49.02 -3.63
CA ALA A 948 -16.14 -50.46 -3.82
C ALA A 948 -15.70 -50.83 -5.26
N GLY A 949 -15.75 -49.86 -6.20
CA GLY A 949 -15.45 -50.15 -7.61
C GLY A 949 -16.48 -51.06 -8.30
N ASP A 950 -16.10 -51.58 -9.48
CA ASP A 950 -16.88 -52.56 -10.29
C ASP A 950 -16.22 -53.93 -10.32
N GLY A 951 -15.13 -54.14 -9.57
CA GLY A 951 -14.37 -55.39 -9.62
C GLY A 951 -14.95 -56.54 -8.80
N ASP A 952 -14.54 -57.79 -9.11
CA ASP A 952 -14.84 -59.03 -8.39
C ASP A 952 -14.39 -59.09 -6.90
N PHE A 953 -14.15 -57.89 -6.32
CA PHE A 953 -13.42 -57.73 -5.08
C PHE A 953 -14.18 -58.06 -3.81
N ALA A 954 -15.38 -57.90 -3.76
CA ALA A 954 -16.30 -58.35 -2.76
C ALA A 954 -17.60 -58.49 -3.50
N HIS A 955 -18.47 -59.41 -3.19
CA HIS A 955 -19.84 -59.21 -3.56
C HIS A 955 -20.34 -57.98 -2.83
N PRO A 956 -20.13 -56.77 -3.36
CA PRO A 956 -20.48 -55.51 -2.66
C PRO A 956 -21.99 -55.33 -2.54
N SER A 957 -22.73 -56.17 -3.25
CA SER A 957 -24.19 -56.24 -3.18
C SER A 957 -24.73 -56.94 -1.91
N THR A 958 -23.84 -57.46 -1.06
CA THR A 958 -24.30 -58.07 0.19
C THR A 958 -24.49 -57.01 1.30
N PRO A 959 -25.64 -57.04 2.00
CA PRO A 959 -25.83 -56.20 3.20
C PRO A 959 -24.74 -56.42 4.25
N ALA A 960 -24.08 -57.58 4.20
CA ALA A 960 -22.95 -57.93 5.03
C ALA A 960 -21.72 -57.04 4.85
N PHE A 961 -21.39 -56.56 3.62
CA PHE A 961 -20.25 -55.70 3.40
C PHE A 961 -20.44 -54.31 4.05
N ALA A 962 -21.57 -53.65 3.85
CA ALA A 962 -21.87 -52.36 4.49
C ALA A 962 -21.85 -52.46 6.02
N GLY A 963 -22.35 -53.59 6.55
CA GLY A 963 -22.28 -53.92 7.98
C GLY A 963 -20.87 -54.12 8.50
N ALA A 964 -20.03 -54.82 7.73
CA ALA A 964 -18.62 -55.05 8.07
C ALA A 964 -17.84 -53.73 8.07
N VAL A 965 -18.00 -52.90 7.03
CA VAL A 965 -17.37 -51.56 6.97
C VAL A 965 -17.82 -50.67 8.13
N ALA A 966 -19.12 -50.65 8.44
CA ALA A 966 -19.67 -49.86 9.55
C ALA A 966 -19.16 -50.32 10.92
N SER A 967 -18.84 -51.65 11.08
CA SER A 967 -18.32 -52.20 12.34
C SER A 967 -16.84 -51.90 12.55
N ILE A 968 -16.05 -51.75 11.48
CA ILE A 968 -14.63 -51.40 11.54
C ILE A 968 -14.46 -49.91 11.90
N ALA A 969 -15.31 -49.02 11.37
CA ALA A 969 -15.26 -47.60 11.63
C ALA A 969 -15.77 -47.24 13.03
N ASP A 970 -15.19 -46.19 13.64
CA ASP A 970 -15.67 -45.66 14.94
C ASP A 970 -17.14 -45.21 14.83
N ARG A 971 -17.90 -45.37 15.92
CA ARG A 971 -19.33 -44.96 15.95
C ARG A 971 -19.56 -43.48 15.64
N SER A 972 -18.59 -42.60 15.94
CA SER A 972 -18.63 -41.18 15.65
C SER A 972 -18.29 -40.84 14.18
N THR A 973 -17.62 -41.74 13.47
CA THR A 973 -17.22 -41.52 12.05
C THR A 973 -18.42 -41.73 11.14
N THR A 974 -18.72 -40.74 10.29
CA THR A 974 -19.72 -40.88 9.23
C THR A 974 -19.13 -41.72 8.09
N VAL A 975 -19.83 -42.77 7.65
CA VAL A 975 -19.32 -43.65 6.61
C VAL A 975 -20.17 -43.51 5.35
N ILE A 976 -19.50 -43.30 4.23
CA ILE A 976 -20.13 -43.22 2.91
C ILE A 976 -19.58 -44.35 2.04
N ILE A 977 -20.45 -45.22 1.53
CA ILE A 977 -20.05 -46.39 0.76
C ILE A 977 -20.64 -46.27 -0.64
N GLY A 978 -19.78 -46.27 -1.65
CA GLY A 978 -20.19 -46.33 -3.06
C GLY A 978 -20.35 -47.77 -3.52
N LEU A 979 -21.57 -48.18 -3.94
CA LEU A 979 -21.90 -49.54 -4.44
C LEU A 979 -22.54 -49.43 -5.83
N GLU A 980 -22.35 -50.45 -6.67
CA GLU A 980 -22.98 -50.52 -8.01
C GLU A 980 -24.52 -50.62 -7.92
N SER A 981 -25.03 -51.43 -7.00
CA SER A 981 -26.45 -51.65 -6.80
C SER A 981 -26.87 -51.56 -5.34
N GLU A 982 -28.12 -51.26 -5.10
CA GLU A 982 -28.67 -51.15 -3.76
C GLU A 982 -28.70 -52.54 -3.05
N PRO A 983 -28.24 -52.63 -1.78
CA PRO A 983 -28.36 -53.86 -1.00
C PRO A 983 -29.86 -54.24 -0.85
N ALA A 984 -30.18 -55.48 -1.11
CA ALA A 984 -31.55 -56.02 -1.11
C ALA A 984 -32.25 -56.07 0.28
N SER A 985 -31.93 -55.18 1.18
CA SER A 985 -32.45 -55.07 2.54
C SER A 985 -33.29 -53.81 2.72
N HIS A 986 -34.50 -53.95 3.21
CA HIS A 986 -35.36 -52.79 3.59
C HIS A 986 -35.02 -52.19 4.97
N ALA A 987 -33.87 -52.56 5.55
CA ALA A 987 -33.48 -52.09 6.86
C ALA A 987 -33.21 -50.57 6.83
N SER A 988 -33.69 -49.84 7.82
CA SER A 988 -33.39 -48.41 8.05
C SER A 988 -32.10 -48.17 8.81
N THR A 989 -31.44 -49.25 9.23
CA THR A 989 -30.18 -49.19 10.01
C THR A 989 -29.20 -50.26 9.53
N VAL A 990 -27.91 -50.00 9.68
CA VAL A 990 -26.81 -50.92 9.51
C VAL A 990 -26.15 -51.06 10.88
N GLY A 991 -26.31 -52.24 11.49
CA GLY A 991 -26.04 -52.40 12.92
C GLY A 991 -26.97 -51.51 13.75
N ASP A 992 -26.39 -50.64 14.58
CA ASP A 992 -27.10 -49.64 15.40
C ASP A 992 -27.06 -48.22 14.79
N ARG A 993 -26.57 -48.08 13.57
CA ARG A 993 -26.37 -46.75 12.90
C ARG A 993 -27.47 -46.53 11.85
N ALA A 994 -27.92 -45.27 11.72
CA ALA A 994 -28.88 -44.88 10.68
C ALA A 994 -28.29 -45.09 9.28
N LEU A 995 -29.12 -45.66 8.37
CA LEU A 995 -28.74 -45.87 6.97
C LEU A 995 -29.40 -44.84 6.08
N VAL A 996 -28.61 -44.08 5.37
CA VAL A 996 -29.03 -43.13 4.33
C VAL A 996 -28.77 -43.73 2.96
N ARG A 997 -29.77 -43.68 2.07
CA ARG A 997 -29.66 -44.23 0.71
C ARG A 997 -29.69 -43.07 -0.28
N ILE A 998 -28.71 -43.05 -1.18
CA ILE A 998 -28.53 -42.02 -2.19
C ILE A 998 -28.36 -42.71 -3.54
N ALA A 999 -29.37 -42.63 -4.41
CA ALA A 999 -29.27 -43.11 -5.79
C ALA A 999 -28.82 -41.96 -6.68
N LEU A 1000 -27.71 -42.12 -7.36
CA LEU A 1000 -27.28 -41.20 -8.40
C LEU A 1000 -28.15 -41.43 -9.65
N PRO A 1001 -28.64 -40.38 -10.32
CA PRO A 1001 -29.38 -40.52 -11.55
C PRO A 1001 -28.49 -41.18 -12.60
N GLY A 1002 -28.79 -42.45 -12.90
CA GLY A 1002 -28.16 -43.21 -13.99
C GLY A 1002 -28.81 -42.85 -15.31
N ALA A 1003 -28.06 -42.91 -16.40
CA ALA A 1003 -28.64 -43.02 -17.71
C ALA A 1003 -29.48 -44.31 -17.78
N ASP A 1004 -30.80 -44.16 -17.85
CA ASP A 1004 -31.74 -45.30 -17.98
C ASP A 1004 -31.40 -46.02 -19.30
N PRO A 1005 -31.04 -47.32 -19.31
CA PRO A 1005 -30.74 -48.01 -20.58
C PRO A 1005 -31.98 -48.25 -21.48
N GLY A 1006 -33.14 -47.64 -21.11
CA GLY A 1006 -34.42 -47.87 -21.78
C GLY A 1006 -34.81 -46.93 -22.91
N ASP A 1007 -34.16 -45.78 -23.12
CA ASP A 1007 -34.54 -44.76 -24.11
C ASP A 1007 -33.59 -44.61 -25.31
N ALA A 1008 -32.84 -45.62 -25.67
CA ALA A 1008 -31.96 -45.61 -26.84
C ALA A 1008 -32.60 -46.19 -28.11
N ASP A 1009 -33.94 -46.10 -28.28
CA ASP A 1009 -34.56 -46.39 -29.59
C ASP A 1009 -35.71 -45.45 -29.81
N LEU A 1010 -35.46 -44.38 -30.55
CA LEU A 1010 -36.36 -43.57 -31.41
C LEU A 1010 -35.84 -42.14 -31.52
N SER A 1011 -34.79 -41.90 -32.33
CA SER A 1011 -34.72 -40.77 -33.26
C SER A 1011 -33.41 -40.73 -34.06
N SER A 1012 -33.30 -41.70 -34.96
CA SER A 1012 -32.46 -41.54 -36.14
C SER A 1012 -33.17 -40.60 -37.14
N SER A 1013 -32.94 -39.34 -37.04
CA SER A 1013 -33.17 -38.42 -38.16
C SER A 1013 -32.05 -37.40 -38.22
N SER A 1014 -31.11 -37.70 -39.12
CA SER A 1014 -30.08 -36.78 -39.55
C SER A 1014 -30.68 -35.52 -40.13
N PRO A 1015 -30.16 -34.34 -39.85
CA PRO A 1015 -30.27 -33.21 -40.77
C PRO A 1015 -29.01 -33.09 -41.59
N THR A 1016 -29.23 -33.29 -42.89
CA THR A 1016 -28.37 -32.97 -44.01
C THR A 1016 -27.59 -31.66 -43.88
N ALA A 1017 -26.30 -31.79 -44.17
CA ALA A 1017 -25.40 -30.67 -44.42
C ALA A 1017 -25.93 -29.70 -45.49
N SER A 1018 -26.01 -28.40 -45.16
CA SER A 1018 -26.07 -27.29 -46.13
C SER A 1018 -24.79 -26.50 -46.01
N LYS A 1019 -23.94 -26.63 -47.05
CA LYS A 1019 -22.83 -25.75 -47.37
C LYS A 1019 -23.33 -24.37 -47.77
N GLY A 1020 -22.81 -23.31 -47.24
CA GLY A 1020 -22.93 -21.93 -47.72
C GLY A 1020 -21.78 -21.10 -47.19
N GLY A 1021 -20.74 -20.94 -47.97
CA GLY A 1021 -19.60 -20.04 -47.69
C GLY A 1021 -19.90 -18.60 -48.17
N PRO A 1022 -18.90 -17.71 -48.41
CA PRO A 1022 -18.46 -16.70 -47.44
C PRO A 1022 -18.79 -15.26 -47.88
N ARG A 1023 -18.95 -14.37 -46.90
CA ARG A 1023 -18.55 -12.96 -47.04
C ARG A 1023 -18.26 -12.32 -45.70
#